data_6f427fd1a26883b95583ffe5b97b28d6
#
_entry.id   6f427fd1a26883b95583ffe5b97b28d6
#
_cell.length_a   1.000
_cell.length_b   1.000
_cell.length_c   1.000
_cell.angle_alpha   90.00
_cell.angle_beta   90.00
_cell.angle_gamma   90.00
#
_symmetry.space_group_name_H-M   'P 1'
#
loop_
_entity.id
_entity.type
_entity.pdbx_description
1 polymer ?
#
loop_
_entity_poly.entity_id
_entity_poly.type
_entity_poly.pdbx_seq_one_letter_code
_entity_poly.pdbx_strand_id
1 'polypeptide(L)'
;MKRTVRYTVLVLIAIINSLVITTSLYAVLPYNELHQLNMSNGLVDNIITCIYQDQDRFMWFGSSNGLSRYDGKQIRNFSVDNARMYVSDIKETSDDKLWVIANEYLYCFDRRKEKFVLPSFQDGKKAISVSAMEITGDSLFWIVKGGQLQCLKRHYKLVKGDLQIEMTVEAGYPFFLDEGESFSNLCASQDGHFLYLVTDKGNLLFFDKIAGKVVRKFKYSINPSANATTIMSEGEYIWVSSIVGGVTRLHIPTGKSDYYQYNEDARLSSLSHSDAYGVVALDNDSYIAVTWNGYTLLAPEENDPSKLSATPYTNTSFLQYRNVETRMISVYYDKEGILWIGTRGGGIVYFDFRQHSYMQYHSKKHNEISAQVADKDGRIWLGTYHEGIMRSDQPYAKSRPLNFSPVGNQKEVPVFCAIKDSCSNLWFGNASGNLICYDWSSDSFHIYPLNHLGKKVNSYIVALMIDSRYRFWVCTSAGLYFFDHQTGHFELFSLREALKEDAEPWVTAICEDKQRNIWIGTAKGIVRLSQVNVRPLKMVHGYEEKENIGARVVSALLTGTDGTVYVGYKNGFGIIPVGEDRITSFYTVKDGLCNDCIDCIVEDEKKRIWLGSISGISRYSRQQHVFYNYYISSSNKSVMLFKNTLFWGNNKSLTYFEPEILTSATIASKTLLTGLEVDNKQINIGEKIKGQVVLDSNIASIDHLELVNANRDFSLLFNNLAFSKDLQKYSYRLYPYQKDWIVSEAGKVSFTNLSAGYYIFEVKTLFPNNTEGDVTALPITILPHWSQTVWFRLLLIFSVLFLVGYIFYSL
;
A
#
# COMPACT_ATOMS: atom_id res chain seq x y z
N MET A 1 35.09 -10.28 -53.59
CA MET A 1 35.50 -9.81 -52.28
C MET A 1 34.84 -8.54 -51.80
N LYS A 2 34.72 -7.41 -52.53
CA LYS A 2 34.06 -6.17 -52.02
C LYS A 2 32.51 -6.29 -51.84
N ARG A 3 31.79 -7.16 -52.54
CA ARG A 3 30.34 -7.38 -52.34
C ARG A 3 30.04 -8.27 -51.16
N THR A 4 30.85 -9.27 -50.89
CA THR A 4 30.66 -10.20 -49.75
C THR A 4 30.91 -9.50 -48.43
N VAL A 5 31.94 -8.63 -48.32
CA VAL A 5 32.21 -7.83 -47.16
C VAL A 5 31.09 -6.84 -46.83
N ARG A 6 30.44 -6.27 -47.83
CA ARG A 6 29.28 -5.38 -47.57
C ARG A 6 28.05 -6.12 -47.06
N TYR A 7 27.79 -7.37 -47.53
CA TYR A 7 26.70 -8.18 -47.01
C TYR A 7 26.97 -8.65 -45.58
N THR A 8 28.23 -9.03 -45.28
CA THR A 8 28.61 -9.46 -43.90
C THR A 8 28.50 -8.27 -42.93
N VAL A 9 28.88 -7.07 -43.31
CA VAL A 9 28.74 -5.86 -42.47
C VAL A 9 27.27 -5.47 -42.29
N LEU A 10 26.42 -5.60 -43.34
CA LEU A 10 24.99 -5.32 -43.20
C LEU A 10 24.26 -6.37 -42.33
N VAL A 11 24.65 -7.63 -42.41
CA VAL A 11 24.13 -8.71 -41.54
C VAL A 11 24.62 -8.51 -40.11
N LEU A 12 25.89 -8.10 -39.91
CA LEU A 12 26.39 -7.78 -38.56
C LEU A 12 25.69 -6.56 -38.00
N ILE A 13 25.42 -5.51 -38.76
CA ILE A 13 24.65 -4.33 -38.31
C ILE A 13 23.20 -4.71 -38.03
N ALA A 14 22.58 -5.59 -38.81
CA ALA A 14 21.23 -6.09 -38.54
C ALA A 14 21.18 -6.98 -37.28
N ILE A 15 22.21 -7.82 -37.04
CA ILE A 15 22.35 -8.60 -35.82
C ILE A 15 22.65 -7.70 -34.62
N ILE A 16 23.50 -6.70 -34.74
CA ILE A 16 23.79 -5.72 -33.69
C ILE A 16 22.53 -4.88 -33.40
N ASN A 17 21.79 -4.43 -34.40
CA ASN A 17 20.50 -3.75 -34.20
C ASN A 17 19.44 -4.67 -33.58
N SER A 18 19.35 -5.93 -33.96
CA SER A 18 18.45 -6.89 -33.28
C SER A 18 18.89 -7.23 -31.86
N LEU A 19 20.20 -7.26 -31.56
CA LEU A 19 20.74 -7.40 -30.21
C LEU A 19 20.60 -6.13 -29.36
N VAL A 20 20.63 -4.94 -29.97
CA VAL A 20 20.39 -3.67 -29.26
C VAL A 20 18.89 -3.41 -29.02
N ILE A 21 18.01 -3.95 -29.86
CA ILE A 21 16.55 -3.85 -29.68
C ILE A 21 16.02 -4.87 -28.65
N THR A 22 16.78 -5.90 -28.30
CA THR A 22 16.40 -6.88 -27.25
C THR A 22 16.89 -6.52 -25.86
N THR A 23 17.48 -5.35 -25.62
CA THR A 23 17.60 -4.82 -24.25
C THR A 23 16.26 -4.21 -23.84
N SER A 24 15.37 -5.11 -23.55
CA SER A 24 14.09 -5.03 -22.90
C SER A 24 13.90 -3.79 -22.05
N LEU A 25 12.95 -2.94 -22.43
CA LEU A 25 12.17 -2.14 -21.51
C LEU A 25 11.38 -3.09 -20.58
N TYR A 26 12.01 -3.65 -19.60
CA TYR A 26 11.28 -4.21 -18.46
C TYR A 26 11.00 -3.03 -17.53
N ALA A 27 9.74 -2.62 -17.45
CA ALA A 27 9.24 -1.95 -16.28
C ALA A 27 9.46 -2.93 -15.12
N VAL A 28 10.55 -2.75 -14.40
CA VAL A 28 10.85 -3.54 -13.20
C VAL A 28 9.91 -3.00 -12.13
N LEU A 29 8.85 -3.76 -11.84
CA LEU A 29 8.09 -3.53 -10.63
C LEU A 29 9.03 -3.50 -9.42
N PRO A 30 8.79 -2.64 -8.43
CA PRO A 30 9.61 -2.58 -7.23
C PRO A 30 9.66 -3.95 -6.58
N TYR A 31 10.86 -4.39 -6.28
CA TYR A 31 11.30 -5.73 -5.90
C TYR A 31 10.80 -6.21 -4.53
N ASN A 32 10.07 -5.39 -3.79
CA ASN A 32 9.72 -5.64 -2.40
C ASN A 32 8.22 -5.82 -2.25
N GLU A 33 7.82 -6.95 -1.68
CA GLU A 33 6.58 -7.19 -0.95
C GLU A 33 5.42 -7.82 -1.72
N LEU A 34 5.72 -8.68 -2.68
CA LEU A 34 4.73 -9.63 -3.15
C LEU A 34 4.54 -10.72 -2.09
N HIS A 35 3.33 -10.83 -1.56
CA HIS A 35 2.95 -11.87 -0.62
C HIS A 35 2.24 -13.01 -1.33
N GLN A 36 2.44 -14.21 -0.84
CA GLN A 36 1.76 -15.39 -1.35
C GLN A 36 1.15 -16.19 -0.21
N LEU A 37 -0.11 -16.57 -0.37
CA LEU A 37 -0.80 -17.56 0.47
C LEU A 37 -1.11 -18.79 -0.38
N ASN A 38 -0.78 -19.94 0.13
CA ASN A 38 -1.02 -21.22 -0.53
C ASN A 38 -1.37 -22.30 0.51
N MET A 39 -1.48 -23.56 0.08
CA MET A 39 -1.79 -24.67 0.99
C MET A 39 -0.78 -24.81 2.13
N SER A 40 0.49 -24.41 1.95
CA SER A 40 1.47 -24.44 3.06
C SER A 40 1.20 -23.37 4.13
N ASN A 41 0.44 -22.32 3.79
CA ASN A 41 -0.03 -21.29 4.71
C ASN A 41 -1.42 -21.62 5.30
N GLY A 42 -2.04 -22.74 4.89
CA GLY A 42 -3.32 -23.19 5.39
C GLY A 42 -4.51 -23.05 4.46
N LEU A 43 -4.35 -22.57 3.20
CA LEU A 43 -5.45 -22.59 2.23
C LEU A 43 -5.93 -24.01 1.95
N VAL A 44 -7.23 -24.15 1.70
CA VAL A 44 -7.82 -25.47 1.37
C VAL A 44 -7.38 -25.94 -0.01
N ASP A 45 -7.06 -25.02 -0.94
CA ASP A 45 -6.60 -25.32 -2.30
C ASP A 45 -5.78 -24.14 -2.86
N ASN A 46 -4.96 -24.44 -3.87
CA ASN A 46 -4.17 -23.43 -4.60
C ASN A 46 -4.88 -22.88 -5.87
N ILE A 47 -6.05 -23.42 -6.24
CA ILE A 47 -6.85 -22.91 -7.35
C ILE A 47 -7.92 -21.98 -6.78
N ILE A 48 -7.73 -20.66 -6.92
CA ILE A 48 -8.60 -19.66 -6.32
C ILE A 48 -9.52 -19.06 -7.39
N THR A 49 -10.78 -19.41 -7.31
CA THR A 49 -11.81 -19.11 -8.31
C THR A 49 -12.48 -17.76 -8.11
N CYS A 50 -12.65 -17.32 -6.86
CA CYS A 50 -13.21 -16.02 -6.51
C CYS A 50 -12.63 -15.50 -5.20
N ILE A 51 -12.65 -14.18 -5.04
CA ILE A 51 -12.14 -13.45 -3.88
C ILE A 51 -13.20 -12.44 -3.46
N TYR A 52 -13.46 -12.34 -2.16
CA TYR A 52 -14.43 -11.42 -1.60
C TYR A 52 -13.96 -10.87 -0.25
N GLN A 53 -14.18 -9.59 0.03
CA GLN A 53 -13.97 -8.98 1.34
C GLN A 53 -15.33 -8.70 1.98
N ASP A 54 -15.57 -9.25 3.18
CA ASP A 54 -16.82 -9.03 3.89
C ASP A 54 -16.88 -7.65 4.58
N GLN A 55 -18.05 -7.32 5.17
CA GLN A 55 -18.27 -6.04 5.86
C GLN A 55 -17.32 -5.85 7.06
N ASP A 56 -16.92 -6.94 7.72
CA ASP A 56 -15.94 -6.96 8.81
C ASP A 56 -14.49 -6.95 8.31
N ARG A 57 -14.27 -6.93 6.97
CA ARG A 57 -12.98 -6.91 6.27
C ARG A 57 -12.21 -8.23 6.26
N PHE A 58 -12.78 -9.35 6.69
CA PHE A 58 -12.17 -10.63 6.44
C PHE A 58 -12.09 -10.92 4.94
N MET A 59 -10.98 -11.49 4.51
CA MET A 59 -10.85 -11.95 3.13
C MET A 59 -11.37 -13.38 2.99
N TRP A 60 -12.24 -13.59 2.02
CA TRP A 60 -12.82 -14.87 1.70
C TRP A 60 -12.33 -15.34 0.33
N PHE A 61 -11.90 -16.58 0.27
CA PHE A 61 -11.33 -17.17 -0.91
C PHE A 61 -12.12 -18.41 -1.28
N GLY A 62 -12.86 -18.34 -2.38
CA GLY A 62 -13.46 -19.49 -3.00
C GLY A 62 -12.42 -20.23 -3.82
N SER A 63 -12.43 -21.55 -3.72
CA SER A 63 -11.46 -22.41 -4.39
C SER A 63 -12.12 -23.62 -5.06
N SER A 64 -11.34 -24.46 -5.76
CA SER A 64 -11.84 -25.70 -6.32
C SER A 64 -12.20 -26.76 -5.28
N ASN A 65 -11.88 -26.55 -4.00
CA ASN A 65 -12.05 -27.54 -2.93
C ASN A 65 -12.66 -27.00 -1.63
N GLY A 66 -13.20 -25.77 -1.62
CA GLY A 66 -13.84 -25.22 -0.45
C GLY A 66 -13.73 -23.70 -0.34
N LEU A 67 -14.11 -23.19 0.83
CA LEU A 67 -14.11 -21.79 1.18
C LEU A 67 -13.07 -21.56 2.28
N SER A 68 -12.19 -20.57 2.12
CA SER A 68 -11.20 -20.16 3.12
C SER A 68 -11.47 -18.73 3.56
N ARG A 69 -11.33 -18.44 4.86
CA ARG A 69 -11.35 -17.09 5.43
C ARG A 69 -9.97 -16.74 5.97
N TYR A 70 -9.48 -15.57 5.66
CA TYR A 70 -8.19 -15.03 6.12
C TYR A 70 -8.38 -13.77 6.96
N ASP A 71 -7.77 -13.72 8.13
CA ASP A 71 -7.82 -12.61 9.07
C ASP A 71 -6.53 -11.76 9.11
N GLY A 72 -5.63 -11.95 8.13
CA GLY A 72 -4.32 -11.31 8.10
C GLY A 72 -3.20 -12.12 8.80
N LYS A 73 -3.55 -13.15 9.59
CA LYS A 73 -2.60 -14.02 10.32
C LYS A 73 -2.90 -15.49 10.14
N GLN A 74 -4.17 -15.86 10.20
CA GLN A 74 -4.63 -17.26 10.16
C GLN A 74 -5.65 -17.47 9.05
N ILE A 75 -5.65 -18.69 8.51
CA ILE A 75 -6.63 -19.13 7.52
C ILE A 75 -7.50 -20.20 8.18
N ARG A 76 -8.83 -20.01 8.06
CA ARG A 76 -9.84 -21.01 8.45
C ARG A 76 -10.57 -21.51 7.21
N ASN A 77 -10.78 -22.81 7.14
CA ASN A 77 -11.38 -23.51 6.00
C ASN A 77 -12.76 -24.03 6.34
N PHE A 78 -13.68 -23.92 5.38
CA PHE A 78 -15.07 -24.33 5.53
C PHE A 78 -15.51 -25.13 4.30
N SER A 79 -16.26 -26.20 4.54
CA SER A 79 -16.86 -27.04 3.50
C SER A 79 -18.20 -27.60 3.98
N VAL A 80 -19.03 -28.06 3.07
CA VAL A 80 -20.26 -28.77 3.38
C VAL A 80 -19.94 -30.25 3.52
N ASP A 81 -20.22 -30.83 4.68
CA ASP A 81 -20.02 -32.26 4.99
C ASP A 81 -18.63 -32.82 4.64
N ASN A 82 -17.59 -31.99 4.73
CA ASN A 82 -16.21 -32.32 4.32
C ASN A 82 -16.07 -32.78 2.85
N ALA A 83 -17.05 -32.45 2.01
CA ALA A 83 -17.02 -32.78 0.59
C ALA A 83 -16.27 -31.73 -0.23
N ARG A 84 -15.78 -32.13 -1.39
CA ARG A 84 -15.23 -31.19 -2.37
C ARG A 84 -16.28 -30.17 -2.80
N MET A 85 -15.92 -28.91 -2.77
CA MET A 85 -16.83 -27.80 -2.99
C MET A 85 -16.16 -26.77 -3.92
N TYR A 86 -16.46 -26.84 -5.20
CA TYR A 86 -16.00 -25.85 -6.17
C TYR A 86 -16.82 -24.56 -6.02
N VAL A 87 -16.22 -23.53 -5.41
CA VAL A 87 -16.84 -22.24 -5.17
C VAL A 87 -16.63 -21.32 -6.36
N SER A 88 -17.68 -20.83 -6.99
CA SER A 88 -17.60 -19.97 -8.17
C SER A 88 -17.93 -18.50 -7.89
N ASP A 89 -18.74 -18.20 -6.88
CA ASP A 89 -19.12 -16.83 -6.53
C ASP A 89 -19.45 -16.69 -5.04
N ILE A 90 -19.23 -15.49 -4.48
CA ILE A 90 -19.51 -15.12 -3.10
C ILE A 90 -20.14 -13.73 -3.07
N LYS A 91 -21.28 -13.60 -2.43
CA LYS A 91 -21.98 -12.34 -2.17
C LYS A 91 -22.39 -12.25 -0.70
N GLU A 92 -22.59 -11.05 -0.18
CA GLU A 92 -22.95 -10.82 1.22
C GLU A 92 -24.28 -10.09 1.34
N THR A 93 -25.02 -10.39 2.41
CA THR A 93 -26.19 -9.62 2.84
C THR A 93 -25.94 -9.00 4.21
N SER A 94 -26.64 -7.89 4.53
CA SER A 94 -26.42 -7.09 5.75
C SER A 94 -26.63 -7.83 7.09
N ASP A 95 -27.21 -9.03 7.05
CA ASP A 95 -27.53 -9.87 8.20
C ASP A 95 -26.48 -10.94 8.52
N ASP A 96 -25.21 -10.67 8.21
CA ASP A 96 -24.06 -11.55 8.46
C ASP A 96 -24.12 -12.91 7.73
N LYS A 97 -24.73 -12.92 6.53
CA LYS A 97 -24.78 -14.12 5.69
C LYS A 97 -23.96 -13.93 4.42
N LEU A 98 -23.14 -14.93 4.11
CA LEU A 98 -22.53 -15.05 2.79
C LEU A 98 -23.34 -16.05 1.94
N TRP A 99 -23.60 -15.63 0.74
CA TRP A 99 -24.26 -16.46 -0.27
C TRP A 99 -23.21 -16.95 -1.25
N VAL A 100 -23.13 -18.26 -1.39
CA VAL A 100 -22.06 -18.93 -2.09
C VAL A 100 -22.64 -19.80 -3.17
N ILE A 101 -22.21 -19.63 -4.40
CA ILE A 101 -22.46 -20.61 -5.46
C ILE A 101 -21.34 -21.65 -5.40
N ALA A 102 -21.69 -22.89 -5.16
CA ALA A 102 -20.73 -23.97 -5.11
C ALA A 102 -21.27 -25.23 -5.78
N ASN A 103 -20.45 -25.89 -6.62
CA ASN A 103 -20.89 -27.02 -7.44
C ASN A 103 -22.19 -26.73 -8.19
N GLU A 104 -22.38 -25.48 -8.66
CA GLU A 104 -23.60 -24.98 -9.31
C GLU A 104 -24.85 -24.93 -8.40
N TYR A 105 -24.71 -24.99 -7.09
CA TYR A 105 -25.80 -24.85 -6.13
C TYR A 105 -25.64 -23.63 -5.24
N LEU A 106 -26.78 -23.06 -4.82
CA LEU A 106 -26.83 -21.92 -3.92
C LEU A 106 -26.78 -22.37 -2.46
N TYR A 107 -25.79 -21.90 -1.73
CA TYR A 107 -25.62 -22.12 -0.30
C TYR A 107 -25.64 -20.77 0.45
N CYS A 108 -26.09 -20.82 1.70
CA CYS A 108 -25.94 -19.73 2.65
C CYS A 108 -24.91 -20.12 3.72
N PHE A 109 -23.93 -19.26 3.99
CA PHE A 109 -22.99 -19.43 5.08
C PHE A 109 -23.29 -18.41 6.18
N ASP A 110 -23.63 -18.89 7.37
CA ASP A 110 -23.85 -18.07 8.55
C ASP A 110 -22.50 -17.72 9.19
N ARG A 111 -22.05 -16.43 9.08
CA ARG A 111 -20.77 -15.98 9.62
C ARG A 111 -20.71 -16.03 11.15
N ARG A 112 -21.85 -15.85 11.85
CA ARG A 112 -21.91 -15.91 13.32
C ARG A 112 -21.70 -17.33 13.81
N LYS A 113 -22.34 -18.31 13.16
CA LYS A 113 -22.24 -19.73 13.54
C LYS A 113 -21.13 -20.49 12.82
N GLU A 114 -20.44 -19.85 11.86
CA GLU A 114 -19.42 -20.45 10.98
C GLU A 114 -19.88 -21.77 10.36
N LYS A 115 -21.12 -21.79 9.87
CA LYS A 115 -21.74 -23.01 9.29
C LYS A 115 -22.52 -22.70 8.02
N PHE A 116 -22.48 -23.66 7.09
CA PHE A 116 -23.39 -23.65 5.96
C PHE A 116 -24.81 -23.99 6.39
N VAL A 117 -25.76 -23.20 5.89
CA VAL A 117 -27.19 -23.40 6.05
C VAL A 117 -27.78 -23.58 4.65
N LEU A 118 -28.48 -24.70 4.43
CA LEU A 118 -29.17 -24.93 3.15
C LEU A 118 -30.50 -24.17 3.15
N PRO A 119 -30.71 -23.25 2.21
CA PRO A 119 -32.02 -22.62 2.05
C PRO A 119 -33.04 -23.66 1.57
N SER A 120 -34.27 -23.55 2.05
CA SER A 120 -35.41 -24.33 1.54
C SER A 120 -36.10 -23.56 0.42
N PHE A 121 -36.59 -24.27 -0.57
CA PHE A 121 -37.33 -23.68 -1.70
C PHE A 121 -38.80 -24.09 -1.63
N GLN A 122 -39.69 -23.26 -2.19
CA GLN A 122 -41.13 -23.43 -2.13
C GLN A 122 -41.60 -24.76 -2.73
N ASP A 123 -40.86 -25.33 -3.65
CA ASP A 123 -41.13 -26.66 -4.27
C ASP A 123 -40.62 -27.86 -3.42
N GLY A 124 -40.19 -27.61 -2.19
CA GLY A 124 -39.67 -28.63 -1.27
C GLY A 124 -38.26 -29.08 -1.57
N LYS A 125 -37.60 -28.53 -2.57
CA LYS A 125 -36.18 -28.83 -2.88
C LYS A 125 -35.25 -28.20 -1.85
N LYS A 126 -34.18 -28.90 -1.53
CA LYS A 126 -33.12 -28.39 -0.63
C LYS A 126 -31.95 -27.72 -1.36
N ALA A 127 -31.95 -27.75 -2.69
CA ALA A 127 -30.91 -27.16 -3.52
C ALA A 127 -31.47 -26.82 -4.90
N ILE A 128 -31.00 -25.71 -5.48
CA ILE A 128 -31.33 -25.30 -6.84
C ILE A 128 -30.03 -24.97 -7.58
N SER A 129 -29.97 -25.41 -8.82
CA SER A 129 -28.82 -25.13 -9.71
C SER A 129 -28.82 -23.67 -10.08
N VAL A 130 -27.67 -22.99 -9.88
CA VAL A 130 -27.46 -21.55 -10.13
C VAL A 130 -26.11 -21.36 -10.79
N SER A 131 -26.07 -20.79 -11.98
CA SER A 131 -24.80 -20.49 -12.67
C SER A 131 -24.23 -19.12 -12.35
N ALA A 132 -25.07 -18.14 -12.03
CA ALA A 132 -24.66 -16.80 -11.61
C ALA A 132 -25.74 -16.17 -10.73
N MET A 133 -25.34 -15.26 -9.83
CA MET A 133 -26.29 -14.55 -8.97
C MET A 133 -25.91 -13.08 -8.77
N GLU A 134 -26.92 -12.26 -8.50
CA GLU A 134 -26.80 -10.91 -8.01
C GLU A 134 -27.83 -10.67 -6.92
N ILE A 135 -27.46 -9.92 -5.87
CA ILE A 135 -28.36 -9.63 -4.74
C ILE A 135 -28.70 -8.14 -4.74
N THR A 136 -29.97 -7.82 -4.66
CA THR A 136 -30.43 -6.44 -4.57
C THR A 136 -31.31 -6.25 -3.35
N GLY A 137 -30.96 -5.26 -2.50
CA GLY A 137 -31.74 -4.92 -1.31
C GLY A 137 -31.88 -6.07 -0.30
N ASP A 138 -30.82 -6.85 -0.09
CA ASP A 138 -30.71 -7.94 0.90
C ASP A 138 -31.70 -9.11 0.78
N SER A 139 -32.81 -8.94 0.10
CA SER A 139 -33.90 -9.93 0.07
C SER A 139 -34.21 -10.47 -1.33
N LEU A 140 -33.82 -9.78 -2.39
CA LEU A 140 -34.07 -10.17 -3.77
C LEU A 140 -32.82 -10.75 -4.41
N PHE A 141 -32.94 -11.99 -4.86
CA PHE A 141 -31.86 -12.75 -5.48
C PHE A 141 -32.17 -12.97 -6.96
N TRP A 142 -31.40 -12.33 -7.81
CA TRP A 142 -31.46 -12.53 -9.25
C TRP A 142 -30.51 -13.64 -9.62
N ILE A 143 -31.01 -14.74 -10.13
CA ILE A 143 -30.23 -15.94 -10.44
C ILE A 143 -30.43 -16.34 -11.89
N VAL A 144 -29.37 -16.90 -12.47
CA VAL A 144 -29.45 -17.62 -13.74
C VAL A 144 -29.55 -19.10 -13.46
N LYS A 145 -30.61 -19.71 -13.93
CA LYS A 145 -30.91 -21.14 -13.80
C LYS A 145 -31.29 -21.74 -15.13
N GLY A 146 -30.48 -22.65 -15.66
CA GLY A 146 -30.79 -23.32 -16.93
C GLY A 146 -31.01 -22.37 -18.10
N GLY A 147 -30.24 -21.27 -18.20
CA GLY A 147 -30.39 -20.25 -19.22
C GLY A 147 -31.55 -19.28 -19.04
N GLN A 148 -32.25 -19.33 -17.92
CA GLN A 148 -33.37 -18.43 -17.58
C GLN A 148 -33.01 -17.54 -16.41
N LEU A 149 -33.47 -16.28 -16.43
CA LEU A 149 -33.41 -15.35 -15.31
C LEU A 149 -34.60 -15.57 -14.38
N GLN A 150 -34.33 -15.75 -13.09
CA GLN A 150 -35.34 -15.84 -12.04
C GLN A 150 -35.06 -14.86 -10.93
N CYS A 151 -36.09 -14.25 -10.38
CA CYS A 151 -36.04 -13.46 -9.16
C CYS A 151 -36.60 -14.29 -8.00
N LEU A 152 -35.73 -14.52 -7.00
CA LEU A 152 -36.13 -15.17 -5.75
C LEU A 152 -36.18 -14.15 -4.64
N LYS A 153 -37.14 -14.33 -3.74
CA LYS A 153 -37.24 -13.54 -2.51
C LYS A 153 -36.95 -14.40 -1.30
N ARG A 154 -36.08 -13.89 -0.47
CA ARG A 154 -35.68 -14.54 0.78
C ARG A 154 -36.70 -14.20 1.90
N HIS A 155 -37.07 -15.19 2.66
CA HIS A 155 -37.88 -15.09 3.86
C HIS A 155 -37.22 -15.88 5.01
N TYR A 156 -37.51 -15.45 6.23
CA TYR A 156 -37.15 -16.18 7.42
C TYR A 156 -38.39 -16.84 8.02
N LYS A 157 -38.28 -18.13 8.34
CA LYS A 157 -39.34 -18.94 8.93
C LYS A 157 -38.86 -19.60 10.19
N LEU A 158 -39.63 -19.48 11.26
CA LEU A 158 -39.34 -20.16 12.52
C LEU A 158 -39.94 -21.58 12.45
N VAL A 159 -39.06 -22.62 12.50
CA VAL A 159 -39.47 -24.02 12.48
C VAL A 159 -38.93 -24.70 13.72
N LYS A 160 -39.77 -25.15 14.63
CA LYS A 160 -39.34 -25.81 15.90
C LYS A 160 -38.36 -25.01 16.75
N GLY A 161 -38.39 -23.68 16.68
CA GLY A 161 -37.49 -22.80 17.41
C GLY A 161 -36.21 -22.43 16.64
N ASP A 162 -35.90 -23.04 15.49
CA ASP A 162 -34.81 -22.71 14.62
C ASP A 162 -35.22 -21.80 13.48
N LEU A 163 -34.43 -20.76 13.23
CA LEU A 163 -34.65 -19.84 12.11
C LEU A 163 -34.16 -20.52 10.81
N GLN A 164 -35.09 -20.81 9.91
CA GLN A 164 -34.81 -21.38 8.60
C GLN A 164 -34.95 -20.32 7.51
N ILE A 165 -34.15 -20.44 6.46
CA ILE A 165 -34.22 -19.59 5.27
C ILE A 165 -35.10 -20.25 4.24
N GLU A 166 -36.15 -19.54 3.81
CA GLU A 166 -37.06 -19.97 2.72
C GLU A 166 -36.93 -19.02 1.53
N MET A 167 -36.78 -19.58 0.34
CA MET A 167 -36.67 -18.87 -0.93
C MET A 167 -37.90 -19.10 -1.75
N THR A 168 -38.61 -18.03 -2.10
CA THR A 168 -39.80 -18.08 -2.95
C THR A 168 -39.53 -17.46 -4.31
N VAL A 169 -40.07 -18.02 -5.38
CA VAL A 169 -40.00 -17.45 -6.72
C VAL A 169 -40.95 -16.28 -6.82
N GLU A 170 -40.47 -15.06 -6.94
CA GLU A 170 -41.26 -13.85 -7.16
C GLU A 170 -41.63 -13.71 -8.64
N ALA A 171 -40.64 -13.96 -9.54
CA ALA A 171 -40.85 -13.88 -10.98
C ALA A 171 -39.88 -14.77 -11.75
N GLY A 172 -40.32 -15.33 -12.83
CA GLY A 172 -39.49 -15.98 -13.84
C GLY A 172 -39.59 -15.24 -15.16
N TYR A 173 -38.48 -14.99 -15.79
CA TYR A 173 -38.43 -14.26 -17.06
C TYR A 173 -37.86 -15.19 -18.12
N PRO A 174 -38.75 -15.86 -18.92
CA PRO A 174 -38.33 -16.64 -20.08
C PRO A 174 -37.85 -15.66 -21.15
N PHE A 175 -36.54 -15.64 -21.42
CA PHE A 175 -36.02 -14.89 -22.55
C PHE A 175 -35.95 -15.79 -23.77
N PHE A 176 -36.39 -15.23 -24.92
CA PHE A 176 -36.07 -15.82 -26.19
C PHE A 176 -34.67 -15.42 -26.60
N LEU A 177 -33.69 -16.21 -26.11
CA LEU A 177 -32.33 -16.15 -26.60
C LEU A 177 -32.24 -16.83 -27.96
N ASP A 178 -31.21 -16.47 -28.74
CA ASP A 178 -30.94 -17.13 -30.01
C ASP A 178 -30.69 -18.63 -29.74
N GLU A 179 -30.93 -19.51 -30.77
CA GLU A 179 -30.78 -20.95 -30.59
C GLU A 179 -29.36 -21.30 -30.10
N GLY A 180 -29.28 -22.02 -28.99
CA GLY A 180 -28.05 -22.44 -28.33
C GLY A 180 -27.30 -21.28 -27.63
N GLU A 181 -27.95 -20.16 -27.34
CA GLU A 181 -27.40 -19.08 -26.53
C GLU A 181 -27.84 -19.27 -25.06
N SER A 182 -26.91 -19.02 -24.12
CA SER A 182 -27.17 -19.08 -22.69
C SER A 182 -26.55 -17.90 -21.94
N PHE A 183 -27.14 -17.55 -20.79
CA PHE A 183 -26.53 -16.54 -19.90
C PHE A 183 -25.31 -17.13 -19.22
N SER A 184 -24.22 -16.34 -19.18
CA SER A 184 -22.97 -16.72 -18.51
C SER A 184 -22.79 -15.98 -17.19
N ASN A 185 -23.14 -14.68 -17.11
CA ASN A 185 -22.96 -13.89 -15.90
C ASN A 185 -23.93 -12.70 -15.87
N LEU A 186 -24.03 -12.03 -14.69
CA LEU A 186 -24.86 -10.83 -14.51
C LEU A 186 -24.28 -9.92 -13.42
N CYS A 187 -24.61 -8.62 -13.51
CA CYS A 187 -24.40 -7.67 -12.42
C CYS A 187 -25.52 -6.62 -12.39
N ALA A 188 -25.74 -5.99 -11.24
CA ALA A 188 -26.69 -4.89 -11.11
C ALA A 188 -26.04 -3.56 -11.52
N SER A 189 -26.85 -2.62 -12.02
CA SER A 189 -26.45 -1.21 -12.14
C SER A 189 -26.26 -0.59 -10.75
N GLN A 190 -25.43 0.44 -10.65
CA GLN A 190 -25.15 1.12 -9.37
C GLN A 190 -26.41 1.75 -8.74
N ASP A 191 -27.35 2.26 -9.56
CA ASP A 191 -28.64 2.78 -9.10
C ASP A 191 -29.64 1.67 -8.75
N GLY A 192 -29.29 0.43 -9.00
CA GLY A 192 -30.12 -0.74 -8.76
C GLY A 192 -31.32 -0.89 -9.71
N HIS A 193 -31.44 -0.08 -10.76
CA HIS A 193 -32.60 -0.12 -11.69
C HIS A 193 -32.48 -1.23 -12.73
N PHE A 194 -31.30 -1.42 -13.28
CA PHE A 194 -31.03 -2.40 -14.33
C PHE A 194 -30.27 -3.62 -13.82
N LEU A 195 -30.41 -4.74 -14.54
CA LEU A 195 -29.47 -5.84 -14.55
C LEU A 195 -28.79 -5.90 -15.91
N TYR A 196 -27.49 -6.06 -15.90
CA TYR A 196 -26.67 -6.27 -17.07
C TYR A 196 -26.37 -7.76 -17.16
N LEU A 197 -26.78 -8.39 -18.26
CA LEU A 197 -26.69 -9.81 -18.48
C LEU A 197 -25.77 -10.08 -19.67
N VAL A 198 -24.81 -10.96 -19.53
CA VAL A 198 -23.92 -11.37 -20.63
C VAL A 198 -24.21 -12.81 -21.04
N THR A 199 -24.04 -13.10 -22.33
CA THR A 199 -24.31 -14.41 -22.90
C THR A 199 -23.02 -15.02 -23.47
N ASP A 200 -23.02 -16.33 -23.65
CA ASP A 200 -21.93 -17.11 -24.25
C ASP A 200 -21.71 -16.86 -25.76
N LYS A 201 -22.61 -16.09 -26.40
CA LYS A 201 -22.49 -15.66 -27.81
C LYS A 201 -22.12 -14.18 -27.99
N GLY A 202 -21.52 -13.57 -26.97
CA GLY A 202 -20.96 -12.22 -27.06
C GLY A 202 -22.00 -11.09 -26.95
N ASN A 203 -23.21 -11.36 -26.45
CA ASN A 203 -24.25 -10.33 -26.23
C ASN A 203 -24.24 -9.81 -24.80
N LEU A 204 -24.47 -8.51 -24.66
CA LEU A 204 -24.72 -7.79 -23.41
C LEU A 204 -26.13 -7.22 -23.46
N LEU A 205 -26.97 -7.62 -22.51
CA LEU A 205 -28.37 -7.25 -22.44
C LEU A 205 -28.64 -6.36 -21.23
N PHE A 206 -29.40 -5.30 -21.43
CA PHE A 206 -29.88 -4.40 -20.38
C PHE A 206 -31.30 -4.78 -20.02
N PHE A 207 -31.47 -5.38 -18.86
CA PHE A 207 -32.76 -5.80 -18.34
C PHE A 207 -33.27 -4.77 -17.35
N ASP A 208 -34.42 -4.17 -17.66
CA ASP A 208 -35.15 -3.26 -16.77
C ASP A 208 -35.99 -4.08 -15.77
N LYS A 209 -35.64 -3.98 -14.48
CA LYS A 209 -36.28 -4.75 -13.40
C LYS A 209 -37.73 -4.35 -13.16
N ILE A 210 -38.09 -3.09 -13.42
CA ILE A 210 -39.42 -2.56 -13.23
C ILE A 210 -40.30 -2.97 -14.41
N ALA A 211 -39.82 -2.78 -15.63
CA ALA A 211 -40.52 -3.15 -16.85
C ALA A 211 -40.53 -4.67 -17.10
N GLY A 212 -39.67 -5.44 -16.42
CA GLY A 212 -39.56 -6.89 -16.60
C GLY A 212 -39.12 -7.34 -17.99
N LYS A 213 -38.34 -6.51 -18.72
CA LYS A 213 -37.95 -6.80 -20.10
C LYS A 213 -36.57 -6.26 -20.45
N VAL A 214 -35.94 -6.85 -21.48
CA VAL A 214 -34.72 -6.33 -22.09
C VAL A 214 -35.04 -5.07 -22.90
N VAL A 215 -34.37 -3.97 -22.60
CA VAL A 215 -34.57 -2.65 -23.25
C VAL A 215 -33.44 -2.30 -24.23
N ARG A 216 -32.24 -2.85 -24.05
CA ARG A 216 -31.08 -2.64 -24.94
C ARG A 216 -30.29 -3.93 -25.10
N LYS A 217 -29.68 -4.12 -26.26
CA LYS A 217 -28.78 -5.24 -26.58
C LYS A 217 -27.52 -4.69 -27.27
N PHE A 218 -26.36 -5.09 -26.82
CA PHE A 218 -25.05 -4.71 -27.35
C PHE A 218 -24.21 -5.96 -27.60
N LYS A 219 -23.17 -5.85 -28.41
CA LYS A 219 -22.10 -6.86 -28.51
C LYS A 219 -20.97 -6.45 -27.56
N TYR A 220 -20.57 -7.33 -26.64
CA TYR A 220 -19.41 -7.11 -25.81
C TYR A 220 -18.11 -7.66 -26.43
N SER A 221 -18.17 -8.44 -27.50
CA SER A 221 -16.99 -8.93 -28.19
C SER A 221 -17.19 -8.92 -29.69
N ILE A 222 -16.11 -8.60 -30.40
CA ILE A 222 -16.02 -8.72 -31.84
C ILE A 222 -15.80 -10.20 -32.22
N ASN A 223 -15.16 -10.97 -31.33
CA ASN A 223 -14.92 -12.40 -31.55
C ASN A 223 -16.16 -13.21 -31.17
N PRO A 224 -16.75 -13.97 -32.12
CA PRO A 224 -17.95 -14.77 -31.87
C PRO A 224 -17.71 -15.95 -30.91
N SER A 225 -16.46 -16.36 -30.70
CA SER A 225 -16.09 -17.41 -29.77
C SER A 225 -15.77 -16.90 -28.36
N ALA A 226 -15.94 -15.59 -28.10
CA ALA A 226 -15.69 -15.02 -26.79
C ALA A 226 -16.72 -15.48 -25.78
N ASN A 227 -16.25 -15.97 -24.63
CA ASN A 227 -17.08 -16.38 -23.51
C ASN A 227 -16.79 -15.50 -22.31
N ALA A 228 -17.82 -14.78 -21.84
CA ALA A 228 -17.68 -13.85 -20.71
C ALA A 228 -17.33 -14.61 -19.42
N THR A 229 -16.29 -14.15 -18.74
CA THR A 229 -15.84 -14.67 -17.44
C THR A 229 -16.39 -13.85 -16.29
N THR A 230 -16.35 -12.51 -16.43
CA THR A 230 -16.88 -11.58 -15.43
C THR A 230 -17.53 -10.37 -16.10
N ILE A 231 -18.42 -9.73 -15.35
CA ILE A 231 -19.04 -8.44 -15.69
C ILE A 231 -18.99 -7.54 -14.47
N MET A 232 -18.67 -6.26 -14.66
CA MET A 232 -18.61 -5.23 -13.63
C MET A 232 -19.24 -3.95 -14.14
N SER A 233 -20.01 -3.28 -13.30
CA SER A 233 -20.53 -1.92 -13.56
C SER A 233 -19.82 -0.92 -12.67
N GLU A 234 -19.15 0.08 -13.27
CA GLU A 234 -18.41 1.12 -12.56
C GLU A 234 -18.63 2.48 -13.21
N GLY A 235 -19.20 3.42 -12.44
CA GLY A 235 -19.58 4.75 -12.96
C GLY A 235 -20.48 4.66 -14.19
N GLU A 236 -20.12 5.32 -15.26
CA GLU A 236 -20.84 5.30 -16.56
C GLU A 236 -20.41 4.14 -17.47
N TYR A 237 -19.65 3.16 -16.96
CA TYR A 237 -19.09 2.09 -17.78
C TYR A 237 -19.50 0.70 -17.30
N ILE A 238 -19.65 -0.20 -18.26
CA ILE A 238 -19.75 -1.65 -18.04
C ILE A 238 -18.48 -2.28 -18.60
N TRP A 239 -17.86 -3.12 -17.79
CA TRP A 239 -16.68 -3.88 -18.13
C TRP A 239 -17.05 -5.36 -18.26
N VAL A 240 -16.61 -5.97 -19.35
CA VAL A 240 -16.80 -7.41 -19.58
C VAL A 240 -15.45 -8.02 -19.90
N SER A 241 -15.03 -8.98 -19.08
CA SER A 241 -13.87 -9.82 -19.33
C SER A 241 -14.30 -11.10 -20.03
N SER A 242 -13.50 -11.60 -20.96
CA SER A 242 -13.86 -12.82 -21.71
C SER A 242 -12.64 -13.64 -22.13
N ILE A 243 -12.85 -14.96 -22.22
CA ILE A 243 -11.90 -15.87 -22.84
C ILE A 243 -11.90 -15.60 -24.35
N VAL A 244 -10.71 -15.52 -24.95
CA VAL A 244 -10.46 -15.23 -26.38
C VAL A 244 -10.88 -13.84 -26.83
N GLY A 245 -11.73 -13.13 -26.06
CA GLY A 245 -12.25 -11.80 -26.44
C GLY A 245 -11.54 -10.62 -25.75
N GLY A 246 -10.71 -10.90 -24.73
CA GLY A 246 -10.04 -9.86 -23.94
C GLY A 246 -10.99 -9.11 -23.02
N VAL A 247 -10.88 -7.79 -22.97
CA VAL A 247 -11.68 -6.89 -22.12
C VAL A 247 -12.41 -5.86 -22.96
N THR A 248 -13.68 -5.67 -22.68
CA THR A 248 -14.51 -4.63 -23.31
C THR A 248 -14.99 -3.65 -22.27
N ARG A 249 -14.89 -2.35 -22.59
CA ARG A 249 -15.47 -1.24 -21.81
C ARG A 249 -16.59 -0.62 -22.62
N LEU A 250 -17.82 -0.73 -22.16
CA LEU A 250 -19.00 -0.10 -22.79
C LEU A 250 -19.39 1.16 -22.02
N HIS A 251 -19.48 2.30 -22.66
CA HIS A 251 -20.01 3.54 -22.11
C HIS A 251 -21.54 3.52 -22.17
N ILE A 252 -22.21 3.47 -21.00
CA ILE A 252 -23.65 3.27 -20.86
C ILE A 252 -24.49 4.34 -21.59
N PRO A 253 -24.18 5.68 -21.44
CA PRO A 253 -24.97 6.72 -22.09
C PRO A 253 -24.92 6.67 -23.61
N THR A 254 -23.75 6.48 -24.20
CA THR A 254 -23.56 6.54 -25.66
C THR A 254 -23.66 5.20 -26.36
N GLY A 255 -23.51 4.09 -25.63
CA GLY A 255 -23.43 2.74 -26.20
C GLY A 255 -22.14 2.45 -26.96
N LYS A 256 -21.13 3.34 -26.85
CA LYS A 256 -19.82 3.14 -27.50
C LYS A 256 -18.98 2.14 -26.71
N SER A 257 -18.32 1.21 -27.41
CA SER A 257 -17.44 0.21 -26.80
C SER A 257 -15.98 0.43 -27.20
N ASP A 258 -15.08 0.30 -26.22
CA ASP A 258 -13.65 0.20 -26.42
C ASP A 258 -13.24 -1.26 -26.18
N TYR A 259 -12.39 -1.80 -27.06
CA TYR A 259 -11.96 -3.19 -27.01
C TYR A 259 -10.47 -3.27 -26.73
N TYR A 260 -10.09 -3.89 -25.62
CA TYR A 260 -8.71 -4.16 -25.23
C TYR A 260 -8.42 -5.63 -25.51
N GLN A 261 -7.51 -5.89 -26.42
CA GLN A 261 -7.16 -7.24 -26.88
C GLN A 261 -5.65 -7.48 -26.80
N TYR A 262 -5.25 -8.73 -26.76
CA TYR A 262 -3.86 -9.11 -26.91
C TYR A 262 -3.42 -8.93 -28.37
N ASN A 263 -2.27 -8.29 -28.57
CA ASN A 263 -1.66 -8.12 -29.88
C ASN A 263 -0.18 -8.47 -29.78
N GLU A 264 0.23 -9.48 -30.52
CA GLU A 264 1.61 -9.97 -30.50
C GLU A 264 2.62 -8.93 -31.05
N ASP A 265 2.21 -8.16 -32.06
CA ASP A 265 3.04 -7.09 -32.66
C ASP A 265 3.14 -5.85 -31.79
N ALA A 266 2.16 -5.63 -30.91
CA ALA A 266 2.08 -4.47 -30.00
C ALA A 266 2.14 -4.91 -28.52
N ARG A 267 3.02 -5.82 -28.15
CA ARG A 267 3.13 -6.43 -26.81
C ARG A 267 3.26 -5.43 -25.67
N LEU A 268 3.79 -4.24 -25.92
CA LEU A 268 4.00 -3.20 -24.88
C LEU A 268 2.79 -2.29 -24.67
N SER A 269 1.76 -2.38 -25.51
CA SER A 269 0.56 -1.54 -25.48
C SER A 269 -0.72 -2.33 -25.71
N SER A 270 -0.75 -3.59 -25.31
CA SER A 270 -1.90 -4.50 -25.45
C SER A 270 -2.15 -5.24 -24.13
N LEU A 271 -3.20 -6.07 -24.07
CA LEU A 271 -3.38 -6.98 -22.94
C LEU A 271 -2.20 -7.97 -22.85
N SER A 272 -1.95 -8.50 -21.65
CA SER A 272 -0.91 -9.50 -21.42
C SER A 272 -1.27 -10.90 -21.99
N HIS A 273 -2.56 -11.16 -22.25
CA HIS A 273 -3.07 -12.39 -22.90
C HIS A 273 -4.50 -12.15 -23.44
N SER A 274 -4.93 -12.99 -24.38
CA SER A 274 -6.29 -12.96 -24.97
C SER A 274 -7.40 -13.37 -23.99
N ASP A 275 -7.07 -14.20 -23.01
CA ASP A 275 -8.02 -14.70 -22.02
C ASP A 275 -7.97 -13.82 -20.79
N ALA A 276 -9.03 -13.03 -20.59
CA ALA A 276 -9.21 -12.16 -19.43
C ALA A 276 -10.23 -12.75 -18.45
N TYR A 277 -9.91 -12.69 -17.15
CA TYR A 277 -10.69 -13.32 -16.09
C TYR A 277 -11.36 -12.35 -15.13
N GLY A 278 -10.95 -11.10 -15.12
CA GLY A 278 -11.58 -10.06 -14.30
C GLY A 278 -10.94 -8.70 -14.48
N VAL A 279 -11.73 -7.68 -14.18
CA VAL A 279 -11.28 -6.28 -14.12
C VAL A 279 -11.69 -5.72 -12.76
N VAL A 280 -10.81 -4.92 -12.16
CA VAL A 280 -11.11 -4.13 -10.95
C VAL A 280 -10.74 -2.68 -11.19
N ALA A 281 -11.55 -1.77 -10.63
CA ALA A 281 -11.26 -0.34 -10.63
C ALA A 281 -10.27 0.00 -9.51
N LEU A 282 -9.39 0.96 -9.77
CA LEU A 282 -8.46 1.55 -8.81
C LEU A 282 -8.91 2.98 -8.46
N ASP A 283 -8.30 3.56 -7.42
CA ASP A 283 -8.70 4.87 -6.87
C ASP A 283 -8.46 6.08 -7.80
N ASN A 284 -7.82 5.90 -8.96
CA ASN A 284 -7.34 6.99 -9.85
C ASN A 284 -7.84 6.87 -11.30
N ASP A 285 -9.06 6.41 -11.49
CA ASP A 285 -9.67 6.15 -12.81
C ASP A 285 -8.87 5.16 -13.68
N SER A 286 -7.99 4.38 -13.05
CA SER A 286 -7.27 3.29 -13.69
C SER A 286 -7.90 1.95 -13.33
N TYR A 287 -7.56 0.93 -14.09
CA TYR A 287 -8.14 -0.42 -13.92
C TYR A 287 -7.06 -1.48 -14.07
N ILE A 288 -7.22 -2.58 -13.36
CA ILE A 288 -6.40 -3.79 -13.53
C ILE A 288 -7.25 -4.87 -14.20
N ALA A 289 -6.78 -5.35 -15.33
CA ALA A 289 -7.31 -6.51 -16.00
C ALA A 289 -6.39 -7.72 -15.75
N VAL A 290 -6.89 -8.78 -15.11
CA VAL A 290 -6.13 -10.02 -14.95
C VAL A 290 -6.38 -10.96 -16.11
N THR A 291 -5.31 -11.60 -16.58
CA THR A 291 -5.34 -12.49 -17.73
C THR A 291 -4.63 -13.81 -17.41
N TRP A 292 -4.71 -14.77 -18.36
CA TRP A 292 -4.02 -16.04 -18.22
C TRP A 292 -2.50 -15.95 -18.09
N ASN A 293 -1.88 -14.83 -18.50
CA ASN A 293 -0.42 -14.65 -18.44
C ASN A 293 -0.04 -13.31 -17.77
N GLY A 294 -0.55 -13.06 -16.57
CA GLY A 294 -0.27 -11.85 -15.83
C GLY A 294 -1.45 -10.90 -15.76
N TYR A 295 -1.17 -9.61 -15.54
CA TYR A 295 -2.18 -8.57 -15.53
C TYR A 295 -1.79 -7.39 -16.43
N THR A 296 -2.77 -6.56 -16.75
CA THR A 296 -2.58 -5.34 -17.53
C THR A 296 -3.14 -4.15 -16.76
N LEU A 297 -2.35 -3.10 -16.61
CA LEU A 297 -2.81 -1.81 -16.11
C LEU A 297 -3.42 -1.04 -17.27
N LEU A 298 -4.67 -0.61 -17.13
CA LEU A 298 -5.39 0.27 -18.03
C LEU A 298 -5.48 1.64 -17.35
N ALA A 299 -4.75 2.64 -17.86
CA ALA A 299 -4.64 3.96 -17.24
C ALA A 299 -5.01 5.05 -18.25
N PRO A 300 -5.63 6.19 -17.81
CA PRO A 300 -5.98 7.31 -18.67
C PRO A 300 -4.78 7.84 -19.44
N GLU A 301 -4.98 8.15 -20.73
CA GLU A 301 -3.95 8.80 -21.55
C GLU A 301 -3.80 10.27 -21.17
N GLU A 302 -2.55 10.77 -21.10
CA GLU A 302 -2.26 12.18 -20.73
C GLU A 302 -2.96 13.20 -21.64
N ASN A 303 -3.11 12.88 -22.93
CA ASN A 303 -3.67 13.79 -23.93
C ASN A 303 -5.20 13.64 -24.09
N ASP A 304 -5.77 12.53 -23.65
CA ASP A 304 -7.21 12.24 -23.74
C ASP A 304 -7.61 11.29 -22.60
N PRO A 305 -7.98 11.82 -21.42
CA PRO A 305 -8.35 11.00 -20.26
C PRO A 305 -9.55 10.06 -20.50
N SER A 306 -10.33 10.28 -21.56
CA SER A 306 -11.42 9.37 -21.93
C SER A 306 -10.93 8.05 -22.53
N LYS A 307 -9.69 8.00 -22.99
CA LYS A 307 -9.02 6.79 -23.50
C LYS A 307 -8.07 6.21 -22.45
N LEU A 308 -7.96 4.90 -22.46
CA LEU A 308 -7.03 4.20 -21.60
C LEU A 308 -5.90 3.55 -22.40
N SER A 309 -4.68 3.76 -21.95
CA SER A 309 -3.50 3.04 -22.42
C SER A 309 -3.37 1.71 -21.68
N ALA A 310 -2.94 0.66 -22.38
CA ALA A 310 -2.73 -0.66 -21.79
C ALA A 310 -1.23 -0.91 -21.55
N THR A 311 -0.86 -1.23 -20.30
CA THR A 311 0.52 -1.62 -19.95
C THR A 311 0.51 -3.04 -19.39
N PRO A 312 1.02 -4.04 -20.12
CA PRO A 312 1.00 -5.42 -19.69
C PRO A 312 2.14 -5.76 -18.73
N TYR A 313 1.84 -6.54 -17.70
CA TYR A 313 2.77 -7.13 -16.75
C TYR A 313 2.67 -8.65 -16.84
N THR A 314 3.61 -9.27 -17.53
CA THR A 314 3.60 -10.72 -17.77
C THR A 314 4.29 -11.50 -16.65
N ASN A 315 3.93 -12.77 -16.49
CA ASN A 315 4.50 -13.66 -15.49
C ASN A 315 6.03 -13.72 -15.52
N THR A 316 6.63 -13.59 -16.69
CA THR A 316 8.09 -13.62 -16.86
C THR A 316 8.79 -12.42 -16.24
N SER A 317 8.15 -11.24 -16.21
CA SER A 317 8.72 -10.02 -15.60
C SER A 317 8.42 -9.92 -14.11
N PHE A 318 7.30 -10.49 -13.67
CA PHE A 318 6.77 -10.30 -12.32
C PHE A 318 7.20 -11.39 -11.32
N LEU A 319 7.41 -12.62 -11.78
CA LEU A 319 7.52 -13.79 -10.91
C LEU A 319 8.78 -14.65 -11.14
N GLN A 320 9.70 -14.18 -11.95
CA GLN A 320 10.92 -14.90 -12.34
C GLN A 320 11.78 -15.39 -11.16
N TYR A 321 11.57 -14.89 -9.96
CA TYR A 321 12.37 -15.21 -8.79
C TYR A 321 11.74 -16.19 -7.79
N ARG A 322 10.50 -16.70 -8.02
CA ARG A 322 9.82 -17.53 -7.03
C ARG A 322 9.21 -18.85 -7.52
N ASN A 323 9.46 -19.29 -8.74
CA ASN A 323 8.91 -20.56 -9.29
C ASN A 323 7.38 -20.73 -9.09
N VAL A 324 6.61 -19.64 -9.15
CA VAL A 324 5.17 -19.69 -8.96
C VAL A 324 4.51 -19.79 -10.33
N GLU A 325 3.81 -20.87 -10.58
CA GLU A 325 2.94 -20.99 -11.75
C GLU A 325 1.76 -20.03 -11.59
N THR A 326 1.65 -19.00 -12.43
CA THR A 326 0.80 -17.84 -12.18
C THR A 326 -0.17 -17.54 -13.29
N ARG A 327 -1.00 -18.52 -13.62
CA ARG A 327 -2.22 -18.25 -14.39
C ARG A 327 -3.20 -17.51 -13.47
N MET A 328 -3.49 -16.26 -13.76
CA MET A 328 -4.34 -15.41 -12.93
C MET A 328 -5.80 -15.60 -13.37
N ILE A 329 -6.68 -15.98 -12.45
CA ILE A 329 -8.06 -16.35 -12.75
C ILE A 329 -9.12 -15.64 -11.91
N SER A 330 -8.72 -14.89 -10.89
CA SER A 330 -9.61 -14.02 -10.11
C SER A 330 -8.86 -12.83 -9.58
N VAL A 331 -9.57 -11.72 -9.32
CA VAL A 331 -8.98 -10.46 -8.83
C VAL A 331 -9.96 -9.75 -7.92
N TYR A 332 -9.42 -9.08 -6.91
CA TYR A 332 -10.14 -8.21 -6.01
C TYR A 332 -9.23 -7.05 -5.57
N TYR A 333 -9.76 -5.84 -5.57
CA TYR A 333 -9.08 -4.67 -5.02
C TYR A 333 -9.83 -4.26 -3.76
N ASP A 334 -9.14 -4.31 -2.61
CA ASP A 334 -9.78 -4.04 -1.34
C ASP A 334 -9.82 -2.54 -1.02
N LYS A 335 -10.61 -2.19 0.01
CA LYS A 335 -10.81 -0.80 0.45
C LYS A 335 -9.52 -0.16 0.99
N GLU A 336 -8.47 -0.94 1.21
CA GLU A 336 -7.18 -0.49 1.72
C GLU A 336 -6.13 -0.34 0.64
N GLY A 337 -6.50 -0.61 -0.62
CA GLY A 337 -5.61 -0.47 -1.78
C GLY A 337 -4.71 -1.67 -2.01
N ILE A 338 -5.06 -2.83 -1.45
CA ILE A 338 -4.35 -4.09 -1.71
C ILE A 338 -5.00 -4.79 -2.88
N LEU A 339 -4.20 -5.15 -3.85
CA LEU A 339 -4.62 -5.99 -4.97
C LEU A 339 -4.42 -7.46 -4.62
N TRP A 340 -5.51 -8.21 -4.65
CA TRP A 340 -5.56 -9.65 -4.41
C TRP A 340 -5.78 -10.36 -5.72
N ILE A 341 -4.93 -11.33 -6.06
CA ILE A 341 -4.99 -12.08 -7.31
C ILE A 341 -5.02 -13.57 -6.98
N GLY A 342 -6.07 -14.23 -7.38
CA GLY A 342 -6.19 -15.68 -7.31
C GLY A 342 -5.61 -16.34 -8.56
N THR A 343 -4.88 -17.43 -8.35
CA THR A 343 -4.18 -18.16 -9.41
C THR A 343 -4.69 -19.58 -9.57
N ARG A 344 -4.34 -20.23 -10.66
CA ARG A 344 -4.75 -21.63 -10.97
C ARG A 344 -3.78 -22.69 -10.43
N GLY A 345 -2.94 -22.37 -9.45
CA GLY A 345 -2.02 -23.34 -8.89
C GLY A 345 -1.05 -22.79 -7.87
N GLY A 346 -0.91 -21.46 -7.83
CA GLY A 346 -0.03 -20.75 -6.89
C GLY A 346 -0.72 -20.27 -5.62
N GLY A 347 -2.03 -20.46 -5.47
CA GLY A 347 -2.81 -19.86 -4.40
C GLY A 347 -3.14 -18.41 -4.68
N ILE A 348 -2.97 -17.55 -3.69
CA ILE A 348 -3.23 -16.11 -3.74
C ILE A 348 -1.92 -15.35 -3.76
N VAL A 349 -1.83 -14.38 -4.63
CA VAL A 349 -0.78 -13.38 -4.66
C VAL A 349 -1.42 -12.06 -4.29
N TYR A 350 -0.85 -11.34 -3.32
CA TYR A 350 -1.37 -10.02 -2.97
C TYR A 350 -0.24 -9.03 -2.66
N PHE A 351 -0.49 -7.76 -2.92
CA PHE A 351 0.43 -6.67 -2.69
C PHE A 351 -0.32 -5.34 -2.57
N ASP A 352 0.24 -4.41 -1.81
CA ASP A 352 -0.28 -3.05 -1.71
C ASP A 352 -0.03 -2.33 -3.05
N PHE A 353 -1.11 -2.16 -3.83
CA PHE A 353 -1.03 -1.51 -5.14
C PHE A 353 -0.70 -0.02 -5.03
N ARG A 354 -1.01 0.64 -3.93
CA ARG A 354 -0.65 2.04 -3.69
C ARG A 354 0.87 2.20 -3.57
N GLN A 355 1.56 1.20 -3.04
CA GLN A 355 3.03 1.17 -3.04
C GLN A 355 3.61 1.00 -4.45
N HIS A 356 2.82 0.56 -5.43
CA HIS A 356 3.20 0.49 -6.84
C HIS A 356 2.99 1.81 -7.58
N SER A 357 2.39 2.80 -6.95
CA SER A 357 2.19 4.14 -7.48
C SER A 357 3.48 4.98 -7.47
N TYR A 358 4.58 4.48 -6.88
CA TYR A 358 5.90 5.07 -7.04
C TYR A 358 6.74 4.29 -8.07
N MET A 359 7.52 5.01 -8.84
CA MET A 359 8.43 4.41 -9.80
C MET A 359 9.84 4.34 -9.22
N GLN A 360 10.61 3.34 -9.64
CA GLN A 360 12.02 3.21 -9.26
C GLN A 360 12.91 3.00 -10.48
N TYR A 361 14.01 3.75 -10.52
CA TYR A 361 15.15 3.45 -11.36
C TYR A 361 16.21 2.77 -10.51
N HIS A 362 16.67 1.58 -10.89
CA HIS A 362 17.76 0.87 -10.24
C HIS A 362 19.04 1.02 -11.05
N SER A 363 20.07 1.53 -10.41
CA SER A 363 21.40 1.59 -11.04
C SER A 363 21.98 0.18 -11.19
N LYS A 364 22.53 -0.11 -12.36
CA LYS A 364 23.15 -1.42 -12.68
C LYS A 364 24.35 -1.77 -11.79
N LYS A 365 25.01 -0.78 -11.17
CA LYS A 365 26.22 -0.94 -10.36
C LYS A 365 26.02 -0.66 -8.87
N HIS A 366 24.79 -0.72 -8.35
CA HIS A 366 24.50 -0.33 -6.95
C HIS A 366 25.05 1.05 -6.60
N ASN A 367 24.72 2.04 -7.40
CA ASN A 367 25.31 3.36 -7.37
C ASN A 367 24.48 4.32 -6.52
N GLU A 368 25.08 4.92 -5.50
CA GLU A 368 24.42 5.92 -4.65
C GLU A 368 24.09 7.17 -5.47
N ILE A 369 22.84 7.65 -5.35
CA ILE A 369 22.35 8.88 -5.99
C ILE A 369 22.33 9.99 -4.96
N SER A 370 23.36 10.83 -5.02
CA SER A 370 23.62 11.88 -4.03
C SER A 370 23.19 13.27 -4.47
N ALA A 371 22.91 13.49 -5.77
CA ALA A 371 22.46 14.76 -6.30
C ALA A 371 21.42 14.59 -7.41
N GLN A 372 20.52 15.56 -7.56
CA GLN A 372 19.49 15.58 -8.58
C GLN A 372 19.19 17.00 -9.04
N VAL A 373 19.01 17.19 -10.34
CA VAL A 373 18.57 18.47 -10.92
C VAL A 373 17.81 18.23 -12.22
N ALA A 374 16.77 19.04 -12.49
CA ALA A 374 16.03 19.02 -13.74
C ALA A 374 16.55 20.12 -14.67
N ASP A 375 16.79 19.76 -15.94
CA ASP A 375 17.19 20.73 -16.97
C ASP A 375 15.98 21.52 -17.51
N LYS A 376 16.23 22.41 -18.48
CA LYS A 376 15.18 23.23 -19.09
C LYS A 376 14.21 22.43 -19.97
N ASP A 377 14.65 21.31 -20.52
CA ASP A 377 13.84 20.43 -21.38
C ASP A 377 13.07 19.38 -20.56
N GLY A 378 13.24 19.39 -19.23
CA GLY A 378 12.57 18.47 -18.30
C GLY A 378 13.23 17.11 -18.19
N ARG A 379 14.49 16.96 -18.62
CA ARG A 379 15.28 15.77 -18.33
C ARG A 379 15.86 15.84 -16.92
N ILE A 380 15.95 14.69 -16.27
CA ILE A 380 16.50 14.58 -14.92
C ILE A 380 17.98 14.22 -15.04
N TRP A 381 18.81 14.95 -14.30
CA TRP A 381 20.24 14.71 -14.17
C TRP A 381 20.54 14.22 -12.76
N LEU A 382 21.42 13.25 -12.65
CA LEU A 382 21.83 12.63 -11.39
C LEU A 382 23.33 12.82 -11.18
N GLY A 383 23.70 13.19 -9.97
CA GLY A 383 25.03 13.03 -9.46
C GLY A 383 25.12 11.71 -8.68
N THR A 384 26.10 10.88 -9.03
CA THR A 384 26.20 9.53 -8.48
C THR A 384 27.58 9.27 -7.92
N TYR A 385 27.70 8.24 -7.06
CA TYR A 385 28.96 7.91 -6.39
C TYR A 385 29.96 7.19 -7.30
N HIS A 386 29.50 6.33 -8.22
CA HIS A 386 30.39 5.47 -9.04
C HIS A 386 30.35 5.76 -10.54
N GLU A 387 29.28 6.40 -11.05
CA GLU A 387 29.11 6.64 -12.50
C GLU A 387 29.18 8.13 -12.86
N GLY A 388 29.52 9.00 -11.88
CA GLY A 388 29.64 10.43 -12.08
C GLY A 388 28.29 11.08 -12.37
N ILE A 389 28.20 11.85 -13.48
CA ILE A 389 26.98 12.55 -13.90
C ILE A 389 26.22 11.67 -14.90
N MET A 390 24.93 11.45 -14.60
CA MET A 390 24.01 10.73 -15.49
C MET A 390 22.85 11.65 -15.92
N ARG A 391 22.28 11.40 -17.09
CA ARG A 391 21.13 12.14 -17.60
C ARG A 391 20.06 11.17 -18.07
N SER A 392 18.77 11.50 -17.82
CA SER A 392 17.67 10.71 -18.36
C SER A 392 17.66 10.75 -19.89
N ASP A 393 17.40 9.60 -20.51
CA ASP A 393 17.40 9.47 -21.97
C ASP A 393 16.31 10.32 -22.62
N GLN A 394 15.20 10.53 -21.88
CA GLN A 394 14.06 11.34 -22.33
C GLN A 394 13.64 12.33 -21.22
N PRO A 395 12.92 13.41 -21.57
CA PRO A 395 12.25 14.27 -20.59
C PRO A 395 11.32 13.47 -19.69
N TYR A 396 11.21 13.92 -18.44
CA TYR A 396 10.31 13.28 -17.47
C TYR A 396 8.85 13.44 -17.89
N ALA A 397 8.13 12.31 -17.94
CA ALA A 397 6.69 12.20 -18.07
C ALA A 397 6.17 11.19 -17.02
N LYS A 398 5.02 11.50 -16.41
CA LYS A 398 4.45 10.70 -15.30
C LYS A 398 4.17 9.24 -15.65
N SER A 399 3.82 8.98 -16.90
CA SER A 399 3.44 7.65 -17.40
C SER A 399 4.61 6.78 -17.84
N ARG A 400 5.86 7.27 -17.78
CA ARG A 400 7.01 6.55 -18.31
C ARG A 400 8.12 6.35 -17.28
N PRO A 401 8.67 5.14 -17.17
CA PRO A 401 9.86 4.90 -16.36
C PRO A 401 11.06 5.65 -16.94
N LEU A 402 11.90 6.19 -16.07
CA LEU A 402 13.14 6.86 -16.42
C LEU A 402 14.26 5.85 -16.62
N ASN A 403 15.03 6.04 -17.68
CA ASN A 403 16.33 5.41 -17.92
C ASN A 403 17.40 6.48 -17.98
N PHE A 404 18.61 6.15 -17.54
CA PHE A 404 19.70 7.10 -17.43
C PHE A 404 20.95 6.59 -18.14
N SER A 405 21.63 7.51 -18.80
CA SER A 405 22.92 7.27 -19.45
C SER A 405 24.00 8.19 -18.88
N PRO A 406 25.25 7.72 -18.70
CA PRO A 406 26.35 8.56 -18.27
C PRO A 406 26.65 9.68 -19.28
N VAL A 407 26.94 10.88 -18.80
CA VAL A 407 27.23 12.04 -19.63
C VAL A 407 28.60 12.60 -19.26
N GLY A 408 29.38 12.98 -20.28
CA GLY A 408 30.70 13.56 -20.09
C GLY A 408 31.82 12.54 -19.73
N ASN A 409 33.05 13.03 -19.55
CA ASN A 409 34.22 12.23 -19.26
C ASN A 409 34.52 12.04 -17.77
N GLN A 410 33.54 12.42 -16.88
CA GLN A 410 33.72 12.38 -15.42
C GLN A 410 33.28 11.03 -14.82
N LYS A 411 33.62 9.95 -15.46
CA LYS A 411 33.37 8.59 -14.95
C LYS A 411 34.23 8.35 -13.67
N GLU A 412 33.56 7.73 -12.66
CA GLU A 412 34.21 7.24 -11.42
C GLU A 412 34.59 8.29 -10.36
N VAL A 413 34.15 9.57 -10.51
CA VAL A 413 34.34 10.55 -9.44
C VAL A 413 32.98 10.82 -8.77
N PRO A 414 32.81 10.61 -7.44
CA PRO A 414 31.57 10.87 -6.74
C PRO A 414 31.10 12.32 -6.89
N VAL A 415 29.83 12.53 -7.23
CA VAL A 415 29.19 13.85 -7.37
C VAL A 415 28.15 14.00 -6.26
N PHE A 416 28.29 15.00 -5.39
CA PHE A 416 27.52 15.11 -4.15
C PHE A 416 26.38 16.12 -4.21
N CYS A 417 26.46 17.12 -5.07
CA CYS A 417 25.47 18.18 -5.15
C CYS A 417 25.27 18.66 -6.57
N ALA A 418 24.09 19.19 -6.86
CA ALA A 418 23.73 19.80 -8.13
C ALA A 418 22.80 20.96 -7.94
N ILE A 419 22.93 22.00 -8.78
CA ILE A 419 22.04 23.17 -8.82
C ILE A 419 21.92 23.68 -10.25
N LYS A 420 20.78 24.33 -10.57
CA LYS A 420 20.57 25.04 -11.83
C LYS A 420 20.64 26.55 -11.61
N ASP A 421 21.37 27.27 -12.48
CA ASP A 421 21.43 28.71 -12.44
C ASP A 421 20.29 29.38 -13.25
N SER A 422 20.22 30.70 -13.21
CA SER A 422 19.23 31.50 -13.94
C SER A 422 19.38 31.42 -15.48
N CYS A 423 20.56 31.05 -15.96
CA CYS A 423 20.84 30.84 -17.38
C CYS A 423 20.53 29.40 -17.84
N SER A 424 19.99 28.57 -16.93
CA SER A 424 19.72 27.14 -17.14
C SER A 424 20.96 26.26 -17.24
N ASN A 425 22.17 26.73 -16.91
CA ASN A 425 23.33 25.90 -16.78
C ASN A 425 23.20 25.03 -15.52
N LEU A 426 23.78 23.83 -15.60
CA LEU A 426 23.77 22.88 -14.50
C LEU A 426 25.16 22.82 -13.85
N TRP A 427 25.18 23.00 -12.55
CA TRP A 427 26.39 23.00 -11.75
C TRP A 427 26.43 21.81 -10.84
N PHE A 428 27.58 21.12 -10.79
CA PHE A 428 27.80 19.92 -10.00
C PHE A 428 29.06 20.04 -9.15
N GLY A 429 29.00 19.60 -7.91
CA GLY A 429 30.13 19.51 -7.01
C GLY A 429 30.57 18.08 -6.77
N ASN A 430 31.88 17.81 -6.83
CA ASN A 430 32.40 16.45 -6.72
C ASN A 430 33.41 16.23 -5.58
N ALA A 431 33.75 14.96 -5.37
CA ALA A 431 34.73 14.53 -4.34
C ALA A 431 36.17 14.96 -4.60
N SER A 432 36.51 15.36 -5.80
CA SER A 432 37.85 15.83 -6.14
C SER A 432 38.05 17.33 -5.94
N GLY A 433 37.04 18.01 -5.41
CA GLY A 433 37.04 19.47 -5.25
C GLY A 433 36.87 20.20 -6.58
N ASN A 434 36.21 19.63 -7.55
CA ASN A 434 35.90 20.30 -8.81
C ASN A 434 34.43 20.74 -8.80
N LEU A 435 34.24 22.02 -9.16
CA LEU A 435 32.94 22.55 -9.56
C LEU A 435 32.83 22.38 -11.07
N ILE A 436 31.81 21.66 -11.53
CA ILE A 436 31.60 21.28 -12.93
C ILE A 436 30.36 22.03 -13.40
N CYS A 437 30.48 22.78 -14.48
CA CYS A 437 29.38 23.46 -15.17
C CYS A 437 29.06 22.75 -16.49
N TYR A 438 27.84 22.36 -16.69
CA TYR A 438 27.31 22.06 -18.01
C TYR A 438 26.70 23.32 -18.58
N ASP A 439 27.41 23.92 -19.54
CA ASP A 439 26.97 25.14 -20.24
C ASP A 439 26.00 24.74 -21.35
N TRP A 440 24.75 25.15 -21.19
CA TRP A 440 23.69 24.82 -22.12
C TRP A 440 23.85 25.49 -23.48
N SER A 441 24.54 26.63 -23.54
CA SER A 441 24.71 27.40 -24.77
C SER A 441 25.73 26.76 -25.70
N SER A 442 26.76 26.18 -25.13
CA SER A 442 27.86 25.50 -25.84
C SER A 442 27.79 23.98 -25.87
N ASP A 443 26.76 23.40 -25.22
CA ASP A 443 26.59 21.94 -25.02
C ASP A 443 27.88 21.27 -24.55
N SER A 444 28.55 21.90 -23.56
CA SER A 444 29.87 21.45 -23.09
C SER A 444 30.02 21.53 -21.58
N PHE A 445 30.99 20.75 -21.07
CA PHE A 445 31.35 20.77 -19.66
C PHE A 445 32.58 21.63 -19.42
N HIS A 446 32.47 22.55 -18.45
CA HIS A 446 33.59 23.34 -17.92
C HIS A 446 33.91 22.91 -16.51
N ILE A 447 35.21 22.74 -16.18
CA ILE A 447 35.67 22.26 -14.88
C ILE A 447 36.50 23.35 -14.22
N TYR A 448 36.08 23.72 -12.99
CA TYR A 448 36.71 24.70 -12.13
C TYR A 448 37.26 23.99 -10.89
N PRO A 449 38.58 23.69 -10.83
CA PRO A 449 39.20 23.11 -9.65
C PRO A 449 39.17 24.09 -8.47
N LEU A 450 38.82 23.64 -7.29
CA LEU A 450 38.82 24.46 -6.09
C LEU A 450 40.25 24.91 -5.75
N ASN A 451 40.59 26.14 -6.04
CA ASN A 451 41.85 26.77 -5.79
C ASN A 451 41.68 27.97 -4.85
N HIS A 452 42.57 28.08 -3.86
CA HIS A 452 42.62 29.26 -3.00
C HIS A 452 44.05 29.75 -2.94
N LEU A 453 44.30 31.05 -3.19
CA LEU A 453 45.63 31.68 -3.23
C LEU A 453 46.64 30.91 -4.13
N GLY A 454 46.18 30.42 -5.30
CA GLY A 454 47.00 29.72 -6.26
C GLY A 454 47.34 28.25 -5.91
N LYS A 455 46.80 27.73 -4.81
CA LYS A 455 46.99 26.34 -4.39
C LYS A 455 45.68 25.56 -4.50
N LYS A 456 45.79 24.34 -5.04
CA LYS A 456 44.66 23.41 -5.07
C LYS A 456 44.26 23.02 -3.63
N VAL A 457 42.98 23.15 -3.32
CA VAL A 457 42.39 22.70 -2.05
C VAL A 457 41.85 21.28 -2.24
N ASN A 458 42.44 20.32 -1.52
CA ASN A 458 41.92 18.95 -1.49
C ASN A 458 40.66 18.90 -0.58
N SER A 459 39.51 19.03 -1.15
CA SER A 459 38.26 19.11 -0.39
C SER A 459 37.07 18.62 -1.22
N TYR A 460 36.06 18.07 -0.59
CA TYR A 460 34.81 17.66 -1.20
C TYR A 460 33.89 18.88 -1.34
N ILE A 461 33.25 19.08 -2.49
CA ILE A 461 32.16 20.04 -2.68
C ILE A 461 30.85 19.32 -2.39
N VAL A 462 30.16 19.67 -1.31
CA VAL A 462 29.00 18.90 -0.78
C VAL A 462 27.66 19.60 -0.92
N ALA A 463 27.64 20.94 -1.02
CA ALA A 463 26.44 21.72 -1.26
C ALA A 463 26.75 22.99 -2.05
N LEU A 464 25.77 23.43 -2.83
CA LEU A 464 25.85 24.63 -3.67
C LEU A 464 24.58 25.47 -3.43
N MET A 465 24.72 26.81 -3.46
CA MET A 465 23.61 27.73 -3.43
C MET A 465 23.93 28.99 -4.22
N ILE A 466 22.95 29.48 -4.97
CA ILE A 466 22.94 30.83 -5.52
C ILE A 466 21.92 31.61 -4.74
N ASP A 467 22.36 32.65 -4.03
CA ASP A 467 21.47 33.46 -3.21
C ASP A 467 20.70 34.52 -4.03
N SER A 468 19.75 35.20 -3.40
CA SER A 468 18.90 36.22 -4.03
C SER A 468 19.68 37.44 -4.52
N ARG A 469 20.97 37.54 -4.23
CA ARG A 469 21.90 38.57 -4.70
C ARG A 469 22.84 38.04 -5.80
N TYR A 470 22.56 36.85 -6.32
CA TYR A 470 23.35 36.17 -7.36
C TYR A 470 24.78 35.82 -6.93
N ARG A 471 25.05 35.69 -5.59
CA ARG A 471 26.32 35.18 -5.11
C ARG A 471 26.33 33.67 -5.14
N PHE A 472 27.38 33.09 -5.69
CA PHE A 472 27.51 31.64 -5.78
C PHE A 472 28.32 31.09 -4.60
N TRP A 473 27.63 30.38 -3.72
CA TRP A 473 28.18 29.77 -2.51
C TRP A 473 28.56 28.31 -2.78
N VAL A 474 29.75 27.91 -2.32
CA VAL A 474 30.30 26.57 -2.46
C VAL A 474 30.66 26.06 -1.08
N CYS A 475 29.91 25.05 -0.61
CA CYS A 475 30.12 24.41 0.68
C CYS A 475 31.05 23.23 0.54
N THR A 476 32.07 23.17 1.38
CA THR A 476 33.11 22.15 1.25
C THR A 476 33.46 21.52 2.59
N SER A 477 34.21 20.40 2.55
CA SER A 477 34.79 19.79 3.75
C SER A 477 35.94 20.61 4.36
N ALA A 478 36.42 21.67 3.67
CA ALA A 478 37.48 22.57 4.11
C ALA A 478 37.05 24.04 4.21
N GLY A 479 35.75 24.28 4.46
CA GLY A 479 35.18 25.63 4.64
C GLY A 479 34.18 26.04 3.60
N LEU A 480 33.79 27.31 3.66
CA LEU A 480 32.81 27.95 2.78
C LEU A 480 33.49 28.87 1.79
N TYR A 481 33.14 28.80 0.52
CA TYR A 481 33.74 29.62 -0.52
C TYR A 481 32.68 30.37 -1.32
N PHE A 482 33.08 31.58 -1.82
CA PHE A 482 32.41 32.22 -2.94
C PHE A 482 33.05 31.74 -4.24
N PHE A 483 32.26 31.58 -5.26
CA PHE A 483 32.74 31.33 -6.61
C PHE A 483 32.33 32.48 -7.53
N ASP A 484 33.31 33.08 -8.17
CA ASP A 484 33.10 34.06 -9.22
C ASP A 484 33.14 33.36 -10.59
N HIS A 485 31.99 33.27 -11.23
CA HIS A 485 31.84 32.57 -12.50
C HIS A 485 32.49 33.35 -13.69
N GLN A 486 32.75 34.66 -13.55
CA GLN A 486 33.40 35.45 -14.60
C GLN A 486 34.92 35.19 -14.60
N THR A 487 35.51 35.12 -13.45
CA THR A 487 36.97 34.94 -13.32
C THR A 487 37.37 33.46 -13.09
N GLY A 488 36.43 32.60 -12.69
CA GLY A 488 36.72 31.22 -12.29
C GLY A 488 37.39 31.08 -10.96
N HIS A 489 37.43 32.15 -10.14
CA HIS A 489 38.15 32.17 -8.87
C HIS A 489 37.25 31.81 -7.69
N PHE A 490 37.89 31.15 -6.67
CA PHE A 490 37.24 30.84 -5.38
C PHE A 490 37.83 31.74 -4.31
N GLU A 491 36.96 32.35 -3.50
CA GLU A 491 37.33 33.15 -2.34
C GLU A 491 36.85 32.47 -1.06
N LEU A 492 37.73 32.24 -0.08
CA LEU A 492 37.38 31.62 1.20
C LEU A 492 36.60 32.61 2.06
N PHE A 493 35.41 32.23 2.53
CA PHE A 493 34.64 32.89 3.54
C PHE A 493 34.87 32.20 4.90
N SER A 494 35.70 32.82 5.76
CA SER A 494 36.06 32.18 7.03
C SER A 494 34.93 32.16 8.04
N LEU A 495 34.67 31.00 8.64
CA LEU A 495 33.71 30.76 9.71
C LEU A 495 34.39 30.58 11.09
N ARG A 496 35.71 30.69 11.19
CA ARG A 496 36.49 30.38 12.40
C ARG A 496 36.05 31.25 13.59
N GLU A 497 35.92 32.56 13.38
CA GLU A 497 35.51 33.49 14.43
C GLU A 497 34.12 33.19 14.99
N ALA A 498 33.18 32.80 14.09
CA ALA A 498 31.81 32.50 14.48
C ALA A 498 31.71 31.23 15.33
N LEU A 499 32.55 30.27 15.05
CA LEU A 499 32.56 28.96 15.71
C LEU A 499 33.60 28.86 16.81
N LYS A 500 34.45 29.91 16.99
CA LYS A 500 35.58 29.94 17.93
C LYS A 500 36.54 28.73 17.73
N GLU A 501 36.86 28.43 16.47
CA GLU A 501 37.66 27.28 16.04
C GLU A 501 38.98 27.75 15.39
N ASP A 502 40.02 26.94 15.56
CA ASP A 502 41.32 27.20 14.94
C ASP A 502 41.35 26.81 13.45
N ALA A 503 40.45 25.94 13.00
CA ALA A 503 40.36 25.47 11.62
C ALA A 503 39.00 25.77 10.99
N GLU A 504 38.95 25.88 9.66
CA GLU A 504 37.68 26.00 8.95
C GLU A 504 36.81 24.75 9.15
N PRO A 505 35.54 24.91 9.43
CA PRO A 505 34.64 23.79 9.68
C PRO A 505 34.28 23.07 8.37
N TRP A 506 33.95 21.81 8.46
CA TRP A 506 33.18 21.14 7.40
C TRP A 506 31.79 21.73 7.29
N VAL A 507 31.50 22.36 6.13
CA VAL A 507 30.19 22.96 5.81
C VAL A 507 29.37 21.95 5.03
N THR A 508 28.22 21.57 5.56
CA THR A 508 27.40 20.45 5.07
C THR A 508 26.17 20.86 4.32
N ALA A 509 25.58 22.02 4.66
CA ALA A 509 24.34 22.50 4.07
C ALA A 509 24.27 24.03 4.12
N ILE A 510 23.47 24.62 3.24
CA ILE A 510 23.27 26.08 3.18
C ILE A 510 21.87 26.40 2.66
N CYS A 511 21.21 27.43 3.22
CA CYS A 511 19.97 27.98 2.68
C CYS A 511 19.85 29.48 2.97
N GLU A 512 19.02 30.21 2.21
CA GLU A 512 18.69 31.61 2.42
C GLU A 512 17.26 31.71 2.95
N ASP A 513 17.04 32.53 4.02
CA ASP A 513 15.70 32.75 4.53
C ASP A 513 15.01 33.94 3.80
N LYS A 514 13.72 34.18 4.10
CA LYS A 514 12.95 35.28 3.49
C LYS A 514 13.44 36.68 3.88
N GLN A 515 14.17 36.80 4.97
CA GLN A 515 14.83 38.03 5.41
C GLN A 515 16.22 38.19 4.75
N ARG A 516 16.60 37.28 3.84
CA ARG A 516 17.89 37.24 3.16
C ARG A 516 19.08 36.96 4.07
N ASN A 517 18.87 36.35 5.23
CA ASN A 517 19.94 35.79 6.02
C ASN A 517 20.35 34.44 5.42
N ILE A 518 21.65 34.16 5.52
CA ILE A 518 22.20 32.87 5.08
C ILE A 518 22.39 31.98 6.29
N TRP A 519 21.80 30.81 6.25
CA TRP A 519 21.93 29.77 7.25
C TRP A 519 22.89 28.71 6.75
N ILE A 520 23.89 28.41 7.55
CA ILE A 520 25.00 27.52 7.19
C ILE A 520 25.01 26.37 8.20
N GLY A 521 24.82 25.15 7.71
CA GLY A 521 24.99 23.92 8.48
C GLY A 521 26.43 23.46 8.46
N THR A 522 26.92 23.08 9.63
CA THR A 522 28.28 22.56 9.78
C THR A 522 28.28 21.25 10.57
N ALA A 523 29.43 20.58 10.59
CA ALA A 523 29.65 19.41 11.46
C ALA A 523 29.56 19.74 12.96
N LYS A 524 29.52 21.03 13.33
CA LYS A 524 29.51 21.52 14.72
C LYS A 524 28.28 22.35 15.09
N GLY A 525 27.30 22.47 14.21
CA GLY A 525 26.06 23.21 14.41
C GLY A 525 25.72 24.15 13.28
N ILE A 526 24.88 25.15 13.57
CA ILE A 526 24.37 26.11 12.60
C ILE A 526 24.97 27.49 12.82
N VAL A 527 25.32 28.18 11.73
CA VAL A 527 25.73 29.59 11.72
C VAL A 527 24.74 30.38 10.91
N ARG A 528 24.32 31.55 11.43
CA ARG A 528 23.49 32.54 10.72
C ARG A 528 24.31 33.75 10.32
N LEU A 529 24.26 34.15 9.06
CA LEU A 529 24.80 35.39 8.55
C LEU A 529 23.68 36.39 8.30
N SER A 530 23.82 37.64 8.76
CA SER A 530 22.81 38.67 8.53
C SER A 530 22.84 39.26 7.12
N GLN A 531 21.72 39.93 6.74
CA GLN A 531 21.54 40.53 5.43
C GLN A 531 22.58 41.61 5.01
N VAL A 532 23.00 42.37 5.98
CA VAL A 532 23.67 43.67 5.66
C VAL A 532 25.18 43.51 5.54
N ASN A 533 25.76 42.72 6.36
CA ASN A 533 27.21 42.47 6.37
C ASN A 533 27.50 41.00 6.30
N VAL A 534 28.43 40.64 5.44
CA VAL A 534 28.95 39.30 5.24
C VAL A 534 29.75 38.79 6.48
N ARG A 535 29.57 39.41 7.64
CA ARG A 535 30.19 38.95 8.89
C ARG A 535 29.25 38.03 9.66
N PRO A 536 29.75 36.93 10.23
CA PRO A 536 28.95 36.05 11.06
C PRO A 536 28.47 36.80 12.28
N LEU A 537 27.18 36.82 12.52
CA LEU A 537 26.62 37.56 13.63
C LEU A 537 26.37 36.73 14.85
N LYS A 538 26.00 35.48 14.66
CA LYS A 538 25.61 34.66 15.78
C LYS A 538 25.62 33.16 15.39
N MET A 539 26.21 32.35 16.22
CA MET A 539 26.00 30.90 16.18
C MET A 539 24.64 30.60 16.76
N VAL A 540 23.82 29.86 16.05
CA VAL A 540 22.55 29.36 16.56
C VAL A 540 22.83 28.16 17.41
N HIS A 541 22.67 28.30 18.72
CA HIS A 541 22.77 27.17 19.66
C HIS A 541 21.43 26.45 19.66
N GLY A 542 21.46 25.16 19.39
CA GLY A 542 20.32 24.27 19.61
C GLY A 542 19.97 24.12 21.10
N TYR A 543 18.97 23.35 21.39
CA TYR A 543 18.53 22.97 22.75
C TYR A 543 19.68 22.37 23.57
N GLU A 544 20.52 23.19 24.16
CA GLU A 544 21.84 22.76 24.66
C GLU A 544 21.89 22.33 26.10
N GLU A 545 21.02 22.81 26.93
CA GLU A 545 21.35 22.82 28.36
C GLU A 545 20.68 21.73 29.19
N LYS A 546 19.82 20.92 28.67
CA LYS A 546 19.06 19.95 29.49
C LYS A 546 19.16 18.48 29.17
N GLU A 547 19.65 18.07 27.98
CA GLU A 547 19.84 16.66 27.68
C GLU A 547 21.13 16.45 26.88
N ASN A 548 21.92 15.43 27.20
CA ASN A 548 23.12 14.96 26.49
C ASN A 548 22.82 14.61 25.02
N ILE A 549 22.59 15.59 24.16
CA ILE A 549 22.43 15.40 22.72
C ILE A 549 23.83 15.34 22.11
N GLY A 550 24.31 14.13 21.84
CA GLY A 550 25.59 13.91 21.18
C GLY A 550 25.64 14.56 19.79
N ALA A 551 26.85 14.79 19.30
CA ALA A 551 27.30 15.36 18.02
C ALA A 551 26.24 16.04 17.12
N ARG A 552 26.28 17.34 17.05
CA ARG A 552 25.35 18.29 16.39
C ARG A 552 25.60 18.46 14.90
N VAL A 553 25.84 17.42 14.18
CA VAL A 553 26.09 17.49 12.73
C VAL A 553 24.79 17.86 12.02
N VAL A 554 24.77 19.05 11.42
CA VAL A 554 23.68 19.44 10.48
C VAL A 554 23.90 18.70 9.17
N SER A 555 22.88 18.06 8.67
CA SER A 555 22.92 17.30 7.39
C SER A 555 22.10 17.93 6.28
N ALA A 556 21.03 18.66 6.64
CA ALA A 556 20.16 19.30 5.66
C ALA A 556 19.58 20.61 6.21
N LEU A 557 19.37 21.59 5.35
CA LEU A 557 18.70 22.85 5.63
C LEU A 557 17.68 23.15 4.53
N LEU A 558 16.49 23.61 4.93
CA LEU A 558 15.45 24.06 4.02
C LEU A 558 14.75 25.30 4.59
N THR A 559 14.56 26.32 3.78
CA THR A 559 13.64 27.41 4.09
C THR A 559 12.30 27.12 3.43
N GLY A 560 11.28 26.98 4.25
CA GLY A 560 9.90 26.77 3.78
C GLY A 560 9.31 28.01 3.12
N THR A 561 8.26 27.84 2.35
CA THR A 561 7.53 28.93 1.71
C THR A 561 6.87 29.90 2.69
N ASP A 562 6.71 29.50 3.96
CA ASP A 562 6.30 30.36 5.08
C ASP A 562 7.45 31.15 5.70
N GLY A 563 8.69 30.85 5.36
CA GLY A 563 9.91 31.47 5.90
C GLY A 563 10.51 30.75 7.10
N THR A 564 9.88 29.67 7.58
CA THR A 564 10.43 28.81 8.65
C THR A 564 11.66 28.08 8.12
N VAL A 565 12.71 27.98 8.94
CA VAL A 565 13.90 27.20 8.60
C VAL A 565 13.83 25.83 9.26
N TYR A 566 13.91 24.80 8.45
CA TYR A 566 13.90 23.39 8.86
C TYR A 566 15.30 22.83 8.83
N VAL A 567 15.67 22.12 9.88
CA VAL A 567 17.03 21.65 10.11
C VAL A 567 17.04 20.16 10.31
N GLY A 568 17.69 19.43 9.40
CA GLY A 568 17.98 18.01 9.56
C GLY A 568 19.30 17.82 10.28
N TYR A 569 19.30 17.02 11.33
CA TYR A 569 20.45 16.60 12.08
C TYR A 569 20.70 15.09 11.91
N LYS A 570 21.89 14.62 12.29
CA LYS A 570 22.16 13.20 12.41
C LYS A 570 21.47 12.54 13.62
N ASN A 571 20.87 13.33 14.50
CA ASN A 571 20.19 12.88 15.73
C ASN A 571 18.81 13.51 15.95
N GLY A 572 18.18 14.06 14.91
CA GLY A 572 16.82 14.60 15.00
C GLY A 572 16.48 15.65 13.94
N PHE A 573 15.36 16.30 14.14
CA PHE A 573 14.80 17.32 13.28
C PHE A 573 14.46 18.57 14.08
N GLY A 574 15.00 19.73 13.68
CA GLY A 574 14.81 21.01 14.34
C GLY A 574 14.01 22.00 13.51
N ILE A 575 13.31 22.92 14.16
CA ILE A 575 12.52 23.98 13.53
C ILE A 575 12.91 25.34 14.12
N ILE A 576 13.21 26.30 13.25
CA ILE A 576 13.46 27.69 13.57
C ILE A 576 12.35 28.54 12.94
N PRO A 577 11.40 29.06 13.70
CA PRO A 577 10.33 29.91 13.18
C PRO A 577 10.85 31.22 12.60
N VAL A 578 10.03 31.86 11.80
CA VAL A 578 10.32 33.16 11.18
C VAL A 578 10.64 34.20 12.25
N GLY A 579 11.79 34.86 12.09
CA GLY A 579 12.24 35.91 13.02
C GLY A 579 12.96 35.43 14.29
N GLU A 580 12.93 34.12 14.53
CA GLU A 580 13.71 33.53 15.62
C GLU A 580 15.16 33.24 15.17
N ASP A 581 16.06 33.24 16.14
CA ASP A 581 17.47 32.89 15.92
C ASP A 581 17.91 31.61 16.62
N ARG A 582 16.93 30.82 17.07
CA ARG A 582 17.15 29.54 17.78
C ARG A 582 16.14 28.49 17.39
N ILE A 583 16.49 27.23 17.61
CA ILE A 583 15.57 26.11 17.46
C ILE A 583 14.53 26.16 18.57
N THR A 584 13.26 26.21 18.20
CA THR A 584 12.15 26.25 19.16
C THR A 584 11.52 24.87 19.36
N SER A 585 11.66 23.99 18.38
CA SER A 585 11.14 22.63 18.44
C SER A 585 12.16 21.64 17.91
N PHE A 586 12.33 20.54 18.60
CA PHE A 586 13.25 19.46 18.21
C PHE A 586 12.55 18.11 18.36
N TYR A 587 12.63 17.28 17.35
CA TYR A 587 11.91 16.02 17.24
C TYR A 587 12.88 14.85 16.97
N THR A 588 12.54 13.69 17.53
CA THR A 588 13.27 12.44 17.41
C THR A 588 12.32 11.26 17.10
N VAL A 589 12.83 10.07 17.03
CA VAL A 589 12.01 8.85 16.92
C VAL A 589 10.99 8.74 18.07
N LYS A 590 11.30 9.26 19.25
CA LYS A 590 10.36 9.30 20.39
C LYS A 590 9.13 10.17 20.12
N ASP A 591 9.26 11.14 19.24
CA ASP A 591 8.22 12.08 18.85
C ASP A 591 7.51 11.63 17.54
N GLY A 592 7.87 10.45 17.01
CA GLY A 592 7.23 9.84 15.86
C GLY A 592 7.99 9.92 14.53
N LEU A 593 9.25 10.39 14.50
CA LEU A 593 10.10 10.27 13.30
C LEU A 593 10.39 8.80 13.00
N CYS A 594 10.51 8.45 11.71
CA CYS A 594 10.92 7.09 11.32
C CYS A 594 12.38 6.80 11.66
N ASN A 595 13.23 7.83 11.74
CA ASN A 595 14.64 7.72 12.12
C ASN A 595 15.19 9.09 12.51
N ASP A 596 16.14 9.13 13.45
CA ASP A 596 16.77 10.38 13.91
C ASP A 596 17.75 10.97 12.89
N CYS A 597 18.33 10.16 12.00
CA CYS A 597 19.28 10.61 11.00
C CYS A 597 18.54 11.16 9.76
N ILE A 598 18.36 12.47 9.69
CA ILE A 598 17.71 13.17 8.58
C ILE A 598 18.77 13.62 7.59
N ASP A 599 18.79 13.08 6.39
CA ASP A 599 19.79 13.37 5.36
C ASP A 599 19.33 14.41 4.31
N CYS A 600 18.04 14.54 4.06
CA CYS A 600 17.51 15.51 3.11
C CYS A 600 16.09 15.96 3.48
N ILE A 601 15.74 17.20 3.07
CA ILE A 601 14.45 17.83 3.37
C ILE A 601 13.93 18.52 2.11
N VAL A 602 12.62 18.43 1.85
CA VAL A 602 11.96 19.14 0.77
C VAL A 602 10.54 19.57 1.17
N GLU A 603 10.08 20.69 0.61
CA GLU A 603 8.69 21.14 0.70
C GLU A 603 8.00 20.85 -0.62
N ASP A 604 6.80 20.26 -0.59
CA ASP A 604 6.02 20.00 -1.79
C ASP A 604 5.11 21.20 -2.18
N GLU A 605 4.41 21.08 -3.31
CA GLU A 605 3.54 22.15 -3.82
C GLU A 605 2.38 22.49 -2.86
N LYS A 606 1.95 21.56 -2.00
CA LYS A 606 0.97 21.78 -0.92
C LYS A 606 1.59 22.22 0.39
N LYS A 607 2.86 22.61 0.38
CA LYS A 607 3.62 23.12 1.53
C LYS A 607 3.79 22.12 2.67
N ARG A 608 3.77 20.82 2.37
CA ARG A 608 4.07 19.75 3.32
C ARG A 608 5.57 19.52 3.34
N ILE A 609 6.13 19.30 4.53
CA ILE A 609 7.56 19.04 4.72
C ILE A 609 7.81 17.54 4.71
N TRP A 610 8.73 17.13 3.85
CA TRP A 610 9.15 15.75 3.70
C TRP A 610 10.60 15.60 4.08
N LEU A 611 10.89 14.59 4.90
CA LEU A 611 12.20 14.31 5.49
C LEU A 611 12.67 12.95 5.02
N GLY A 612 13.85 12.89 4.43
CA GLY A 612 14.48 11.62 4.04
C GLY A 612 15.48 11.17 5.08
N SER A 613 15.42 9.89 5.44
CA SER A 613 16.28 9.27 6.44
C SER A 613 16.80 7.91 5.98
N ILE A 614 17.64 7.28 6.82
CA ILE A 614 18.16 5.94 6.57
C ILE A 614 17.04 4.89 6.55
N SER A 615 16.01 5.01 7.41
CA SER A 615 14.95 4.00 7.53
C SER A 615 13.78 4.23 6.60
N GLY A 616 13.58 5.47 6.11
CA GLY A 616 12.40 5.82 5.32
C GLY A 616 12.23 7.30 5.09
N ILE A 617 11.01 7.69 4.77
CA ILE A 617 10.58 9.06 4.53
C ILE A 617 9.55 9.43 5.59
N SER A 618 9.70 10.58 6.26
CA SER A 618 8.71 11.12 7.17
C SER A 618 8.09 12.39 6.60
N ARG A 619 6.77 12.53 6.64
CA ARG A 619 6.06 13.77 6.32
C ARG A 619 5.65 14.46 7.62
N TYR A 620 6.09 15.70 7.82
CA TYR A 620 5.73 16.51 8.99
C TYR A 620 4.43 17.27 8.74
N SER A 621 3.47 17.16 9.67
CA SER A 621 2.25 17.96 9.71
C SER A 621 2.47 19.18 10.59
N ARG A 622 2.51 20.38 9.98
CA ARG A 622 2.67 21.66 10.70
C ARG A 622 1.52 21.98 11.65
N GLN A 623 0.30 21.53 11.33
CA GLN A 623 -0.91 21.84 12.11
C GLN A 623 -1.04 20.97 13.36
N GLN A 624 -0.64 19.69 13.23
CA GLN A 624 -0.82 18.70 14.29
C GLN A 624 0.48 18.39 15.04
N HIS A 625 1.63 18.85 14.55
CA HIS A 625 2.97 18.53 15.05
C HIS A 625 3.26 17.01 15.12
N VAL A 626 2.76 16.25 14.14
CA VAL A 626 2.95 14.80 14.03
C VAL A 626 3.66 14.40 12.75
N PHE A 627 4.21 13.20 12.73
CA PHE A 627 4.90 12.62 11.57
C PHE A 627 4.11 11.47 10.99
N TYR A 628 4.08 11.39 9.66
CA TYR A 628 3.57 10.26 8.89
C TYR A 628 4.74 9.58 8.21
N ASN A 629 4.97 8.29 8.48
CA ASN A 629 6.15 7.58 8.04
C ASN A 629 5.84 6.64 6.87
N TYR A 630 6.74 6.63 5.88
CA TYR A 630 6.64 5.83 4.67
C TYR A 630 7.97 5.10 4.44
N TYR A 631 7.89 3.77 4.31
CA TYR A 631 9.07 2.90 4.18
C TYR A 631 9.35 2.48 2.73
N ILE A 632 8.91 3.26 1.77
CA ILE A 632 9.05 3.03 0.32
C ILE A 632 10.46 3.28 -0.22
N SER A 633 11.28 4.01 0.52
CA SER A 633 12.69 4.29 0.18
C SER A 633 13.49 4.34 1.47
N SER A 634 14.69 3.79 1.46
CA SER A 634 15.61 3.77 2.61
C SER A 634 16.98 4.30 2.21
N SER A 635 17.76 4.73 3.21
CA SER A 635 19.09 5.34 2.95
C SER A 635 19.02 6.52 1.98
N ASN A 636 18.00 7.39 2.17
CA ASN A 636 17.76 8.55 1.32
C ASN A 636 18.90 9.57 1.48
N LYS A 637 19.51 9.99 0.37
CA LYS A 637 20.66 10.91 0.35
C LYS A 637 20.33 12.25 -0.28
N SER A 638 19.42 12.26 -1.24
CA SER A 638 19.03 13.46 -1.96
C SER A 638 17.55 13.44 -2.27
N VAL A 639 16.97 14.64 -2.42
CA VAL A 639 15.58 14.80 -2.80
C VAL A 639 15.41 16.01 -3.72
N MET A 640 14.50 15.89 -4.68
CA MET A 640 14.12 16.98 -5.59
C MET A 640 12.61 16.93 -5.81
N LEU A 641 11.99 18.10 -5.86
CA LEU A 641 10.62 18.29 -6.34
C LEU A 641 10.65 18.81 -7.78
N PHE A 642 10.00 18.11 -8.70
CA PHE A 642 9.85 18.56 -10.09
C PHE A 642 8.50 18.12 -10.65
N LYS A 643 7.72 19.05 -11.21
CA LYS A 643 6.36 18.81 -11.76
C LYS A 643 5.45 18.01 -10.79
N ASN A 644 5.35 18.47 -9.56
CA ASN A 644 4.59 17.81 -8.47
C ASN A 644 5.00 16.35 -8.20
N THR A 645 6.22 15.96 -8.55
CA THR A 645 6.77 14.64 -8.27
C THR A 645 8.01 14.77 -7.39
N LEU A 646 8.05 14.00 -6.32
CA LEU A 646 9.20 13.87 -5.44
C LEU A 646 10.14 12.79 -5.96
N PHE A 647 11.40 13.14 -6.15
CA PHE A 647 12.48 12.23 -6.56
C PHE A 647 13.42 12.02 -5.39
N TRP A 648 13.53 10.77 -4.92
CA TRP A 648 14.36 10.36 -3.79
C TRP A 648 15.53 9.53 -4.26
N GLY A 649 16.73 10.08 -4.16
CA GLY A 649 17.98 9.36 -4.43
C GLY A 649 18.45 8.61 -3.20
N ASN A 650 18.75 7.32 -3.35
CA ASN A 650 19.25 6.46 -2.28
C ASN A 650 20.51 5.68 -2.73
N ASN A 651 20.99 4.75 -1.88
CA ASN A 651 22.22 3.99 -2.13
C ASN A 651 22.17 3.09 -3.36
N LYS A 652 21.00 2.82 -3.96
CA LYS A 652 20.84 1.84 -5.05
C LYS A 652 19.89 2.29 -6.14
N SER A 653 19.03 3.24 -5.88
CA SER A 653 17.91 3.58 -6.76
C SER A 653 17.49 5.04 -6.65
N LEU A 654 16.74 5.48 -7.66
CA LEU A 654 15.93 6.69 -7.62
C LEU A 654 14.48 6.27 -7.48
N THR A 655 13.85 6.59 -6.36
CA THR A 655 12.41 6.39 -6.13
C THR A 655 11.67 7.70 -6.39
N TYR A 656 10.61 7.70 -7.21
CA TYR A 656 9.87 8.93 -7.49
C TYR A 656 8.37 8.68 -7.55
N PHE A 657 7.60 9.63 -6.99
CA PHE A 657 6.15 9.53 -6.84
C PHE A 657 5.51 10.90 -6.65
N GLU A 658 4.21 11.00 -6.94
CA GLU A 658 3.42 12.16 -6.57
C GLU A 658 3.06 12.10 -5.08
N PRO A 659 3.23 13.21 -4.32
CA PRO A 659 2.96 13.23 -2.88
C PRO A 659 1.54 12.81 -2.48
N GLU A 660 0.55 13.02 -3.38
CA GLU A 660 -0.85 12.68 -3.14
C GLU A 660 -1.08 11.17 -2.97
N ILE A 661 -0.33 10.38 -3.68
CA ILE A 661 -0.41 8.92 -3.66
C ILE A 661 -0.22 8.37 -2.24
N LEU A 662 0.70 8.97 -1.48
CA LEU A 662 1.00 8.54 -0.11
C LEU A 662 0.12 9.22 0.96
N THR A 663 -0.64 10.24 0.59
CA THR A 663 -1.42 11.01 1.55
C THR A 663 -2.90 10.66 1.58
N SER A 664 -3.34 9.74 0.74
CA SER A 664 -4.68 9.17 0.78
C SER A 664 -4.96 8.62 2.18
N ALA A 665 -6.10 8.96 2.75
CA ALA A 665 -6.43 8.70 4.14
C ALA A 665 -6.26 7.22 4.49
N THR A 666 -5.47 6.93 5.51
CA THR A 666 -5.54 5.64 6.21
C THR A 666 -6.97 5.50 6.73
N ILE A 667 -7.72 4.56 6.20
CA ILE A 667 -9.05 4.26 6.71
C ILE A 667 -8.83 3.73 8.12
N ALA A 668 -9.32 4.46 9.13
CA ALA A 668 -9.30 4.01 10.51
C ALA A 668 -10.02 2.66 10.58
N SER A 669 -9.28 1.59 10.82
CA SER A 669 -9.86 0.26 10.93
C SER A 669 -10.09 -0.08 12.40
N LYS A 670 -11.28 -0.61 12.70
CA LYS A 670 -11.61 -1.14 14.01
C LYS A 670 -10.77 -2.40 14.27
N THR A 671 -10.21 -2.53 15.46
CA THR A 671 -9.57 -3.78 15.90
C THR A 671 -10.64 -4.82 16.15
N LEU A 672 -10.55 -6.00 15.56
CA LEU A 672 -11.49 -7.11 15.76
C LEU A 672 -10.84 -8.23 16.56
N LEU A 673 -11.67 -8.89 17.41
CA LEU A 673 -11.28 -10.13 18.06
C LEU A 673 -11.40 -11.27 17.03
N THR A 674 -10.31 -12.01 16.80
CA THR A 674 -10.26 -13.04 15.75
C THR A 674 -10.22 -14.47 16.32
N GLY A 675 -9.96 -14.64 17.62
CA GLY A 675 -9.91 -15.94 18.23
C GLY A 675 -9.83 -15.92 19.75
N LEU A 676 -10.18 -17.05 20.34
CA LEU A 676 -10.05 -17.38 21.76
C LEU A 676 -9.25 -18.67 21.90
N GLU A 677 -8.26 -18.68 22.77
CA GLU A 677 -7.59 -19.91 23.20
C GLU A 677 -7.82 -20.11 24.70
N VAL A 678 -8.05 -21.36 25.08
CA VAL A 678 -8.09 -21.76 26.48
C VAL A 678 -7.07 -22.90 26.67
N ASP A 679 -6.25 -22.82 27.70
CA ASP A 679 -5.14 -23.75 27.93
C ASP A 679 -4.22 -23.90 26.68
N ASN A 680 -3.96 -22.81 25.95
CA ASN A 680 -3.19 -22.75 24.68
C ASN A 680 -3.79 -23.54 23.50
N LYS A 681 -5.06 -23.91 23.59
CA LYS A 681 -5.80 -24.55 22.52
C LYS A 681 -6.84 -23.59 21.97
N GLN A 682 -6.86 -23.39 20.64
CA GLN A 682 -7.88 -22.58 20.00
C GLN A 682 -9.26 -23.23 20.12
N ILE A 683 -10.27 -22.41 20.46
CA ILE A 683 -11.63 -22.84 20.72
C ILE A 683 -12.48 -22.63 19.48
N ASN A 684 -13.19 -23.68 19.06
CA ASN A 684 -14.17 -23.60 18.00
C ASN A 684 -15.58 -23.33 18.54
N ILE A 685 -16.45 -22.79 17.71
CA ILE A 685 -17.85 -22.52 18.04
C ILE A 685 -18.55 -23.85 18.37
N GLY A 686 -19.25 -23.88 19.50
CA GLY A 686 -19.95 -25.07 19.97
C GLY A 686 -19.05 -26.13 20.64
N GLU A 687 -17.74 -25.90 20.71
CA GLU A 687 -16.81 -26.81 21.38
C GLU A 687 -17.03 -26.78 22.90
N LYS A 688 -17.14 -27.97 23.50
CA LYS A 688 -17.28 -28.09 24.97
C LYS A 688 -15.91 -28.25 25.61
N ILE A 689 -15.58 -27.36 26.54
CA ILE A 689 -14.39 -27.45 27.34
C ILE A 689 -14.82 -27.68 28.79
N LYS A 690 -14.34 -28.76 29.39
CA LYS A 690 -14.69 -29.14 30.77
C LYS A 690 -16.22 -29.16 31.03
N GLY A 691 -16.98 -29.52 29.95
CA GLY A 691 -18.44 -29.71 30.01
C GLY A 691 -19.27 -28.49 29.63
N GLN A 692 -18.67 -27.32 29.39
CA GLN A 692 -19.36 -26.07 29.00
C GLN A 692 -19.02 -25.69 27.58
N VAL A 693 -19.98 -25.19 26.85
CA VAL A 693 -19.77 -24.46 25.56
C VAL A 693 -19.27 -23.05 25.89
N VAL A 694 -18.03 -22.75 25.48
CA VAL A 694 -17.39 -21.46 25.77
C VAL A 694 -17.75 -20.41 24.73
N LEU A 695 -17.83 -20.79 23.46
CA LEU A 695 -18.26 -19.95 22.36
C LEU A 695 -19.49 -20.56 21.70
N ASP A 696 -20.60 -19.87 21.70
CA ASP A 696 -21.83 -20.23 20.97
C ASP A 696 -21.89 -19.59 19.59
N SER A 697 -21.07 -18.57 19.37
CA SER A 697 -20.95 -17.81 18.12
C SER A 697 -19.51 -17.28 17.93
N ASN A 698 -19.24 -16.70 16.76
CA ASN A 698 -17.92 -16.12 16.43
C ASN A 698 -17.57 -15.03 17.47
N ILE A 699 -16.35 -15.05 18.00
CA ILE A 699 -15.89 -14.11 19.02
C ILE A 699 -15.98 -12.64 18.60
N ALA A 700 -15.89 -12.35 17.29
CA ALA A 700 -16.07 -11.00 16.77
C ALA A 700 -17.53 -10.48 16.91
N SER A 701 -18.51 -11.40 17.11
CA SER A 701 -19.95 -11.12 17.15
C SER A 701 -20.58 -11.31 18.53
N ILE A 702 -19.79 -11.71 19.56
CA ILE A 702 -20.33 -11.87 20.91
C ILE A 702 -20.28 -10.55 21.68
N ASP A 703 -21.32 -10.29 22.46
CA ASP A 703 -21.40 -9.13 23.34
C ASP A 703 -20.81 -9.40 24.74
N HIS A 704 -20.62 -10.67 25.09
CA HIS A 704 -20.14 -11.09 26.40
C HIS A 704 -19.48 -12.47 26.35
N LEU A 705 -18.36 -12.64 27.05
CA LEU A 705 -17.65 -13.91 27.19
C LEU A 705 -17.80 -14.42 28.61
N GLU A 706 -18.34 -15.65 28.79
CA GLU A 706 -18.45 -16.32 30.10
C GLU A 706 -17.46 -17.48 30.21
N LEU A 707 -16.60 -17.43 31.19
CA LEU A 707 -15.60 -18.46 31.48
C LEU A 707 -15.82 -19.07 32.88
N VAL A 708 -15.76 -20.38 33.00
CA VAL A 708 -15.74 -21.03 34.33
C VAL A 708 -14.33 -20.93 34.94
N ASN A 709 -14.23 -20.99 36.27
CA ASN A 709 -12.95 -20.89 36.98
C ASN A 709 -11.87 -21.90 36.51
N ALA A 710 -12.28 -23.01 35.92
CA ALA A 710 -11.38 -23.99 35.33
C ALA A 710 -10.75 -23.52 33.98
N ASN A 711 -11.32 -22.50 33.33
CA ASN A 711 -10.90 -21.94 32.05
C ASN A 711 -10.34 -20.52 32.19
N ARG A 712 -9.81 -20.17 33.38
CA ARG A 712 -9.30 -18.82 33.71
C ARG A 712 -7.96 -18.46 33.08
N ASP A 713 -7.30 -19.43 32.44
CA ASP A 713 -6.09 -19.25 31.64
C ASP A 713 -6.49 -19.25 30.18
N PHE A 714 -6.57 -18.04 29.61
CA PHE A 714 -7.02 -17.85 28.23
C PHE A 714 -6.22 -16.80 27.51
N SER A 715 -6.25 -16.86 26.18
CA SER A 715 -5.66 -15.85 25.31
C SER A 715 -6.69 -15.32 24.33
N LEU A 716 -6.69 -14.02 24.13
CA LEU A 716 -7.46 -13.35 23.11
C LEU A 716 -6.56 -13.00 21.93
N LEU A 717 -7.03 -13.35 20.73
CA LEU A 717 -6.39 -13.02 19.47
C LEU A 717 -7.18 -11.87 18.83
N PHE A 718 -6.46 -10.90 18.31
CA PHE A 718 -7.06 -9.72 17.66
C PHE A 718 -6.21 -9.23 16.50
N ASN A 719 -6.88 -8.58 15.57
CA ASN A 719 -6.25 -7.95 14.41
C ASN A 719 -7.11 -6.77 13.92
N ASN A 720 -6.52 -5.80 13.26
CA ASN A 720 -7.25 -4.69 12.64
C ASN A 720 -7.68 -4.98 11.19
N LEU A 721 -7.32 -6.15 10.65
CA LEU A 721 -7.59 -6.58 9.28
C LEU A 721 -7.08 -5.62 8.20
N ALA A 722 -6.11 -4.76 8.54
CA ALA A 722 -5.34 -4.04 7.54
C ALA A 722 -4.18 -4.95 7.11
N PHE A 723 -4.22 -5.37 5.84
CA PHE A 723 -3.27 -6.35 5.30
C PHE A 723 -1.97 -5.71 4.81
N SER A 724 -1.80 -4.38 5.01
CA SER A 724 -0.55 -3.67 4.77
C SER A 724 0.50 -4.05 5.83
N LYS A 725 1.77 -4.09 5.44
CA LYS A 725 2.91 -4.42 6.33
C LYS A 725 3.32 -3.32 7.29
N ASP A 726 2.64 -2.21 7.35
CA ASP A 726 2.95 -1.19 8.34
C ASP A 726 2.96 -1.83 9.71
N LEU A 727 4.07 -1.68 10.43
CA LEU A 727 4.27 -2.23 11.78
C LEU A 727 3.14 -1.72 12.69
N GLN A 728 2.09 -2.51 12.75
CA GLN A 728 0.92 -2.20 13.56
C GLN A 728 1.25 -2.57 14.99
N LYS A 729 1.04 -1.62 15.87
CA LYS A 729 1.07 -1.84 17.30
C LYS A 729 -0.35 -1.83 17.82
N TYR A 730 -0.57 -2.52 18.90
CA TYR A 730 -1.85 -2.55 19.59
C TYR A 730 -1.66 -2.00 20.99
N SER A 731 -2.68 -1.35 21.51
CA SER A 731 -2.75 -0.99 22.91
C SER A 731 -3.94 -1.67 23.53
N TYR A 732 -3.74 -2.37 24.66
CA TYR A 732 -4.80 -3.12 25.32
C TYR A 732 -4.77 -2.93 26.83
N ARG A 733 -5.90 -3.21 27.47
CA ARG A 733 -6.03 -3.30 28.93
C ARG A 733 -7.15 -4.27 29.32
N LEU A 734 -7.08 -4.78 30.55
CA LEU A 734 -8.13 -5.61 31.15
C LEU A 734 -8.59 -4.96 32.45
N TYR A 735 -9.64 -4.15 32.40
CA TYR A 735 -10.18 -3.47 33.57
C TYR A 735 -11.05 -4.41 34.41
N PRO A 736 -11.02 -4.41 35.79
CA PRO A 736 -10.16 -3.59 36.64
C PRO A 736 -8.80 -4.22 36.97
N TYR A 737 -8.47 -5.41 36.42
CA TYR A 737 -7.21 -6.11 36.68
C TYR A 737 -5.99 -5.27 36.33
N GLN A 738 -6.08 -4.54 35.21
CA GLN A 738 -5.07 -3.66 34.72
C GLN A 738 -5.71 -2.36 34.23
N LYS A 739 -5.36 -1.22 34.84
CA LYS A 739 -5.95 0.07 34.56
C LYS A 739 -5.26 0.80 33.38
N ASP A 740 -3.93 0.65 33.29
CA ASP A 740 -3.11 1.33 32.30
C ASP A 740 -3.08 0.56 30.99
N TRP A 741 -2.97 1.29 29.87
CA TRP A 741 -2.83 0.72 28.56
C TRP A 741 -1.43 0.14 28.35
N ILE A 742 -1.32 -1.09 27.90
CA ILE A 742 -0.07 -1.75 27.50
C ILE A 742 0.03 -1.76 25.99
N VAL A 743 1.19 -1.36 25.48
CA VAL A 743 1.51 -1.44 24.04
C VAL A 743 2.12 -2.81 23.74
N SER A 744 1.63 -3.44 22.68
CA SER A 744 2.09 -4.74 22.18
C SER A 744 2.19 -4.74 20.66
N GLU A 745 3.21 -5.38 20.13
CA GLU A 745 3.34 -5.67 18.69
C GLU A 745 2.67 -6.99 18.32
N ALA A 746 2.33 -7.81 19.33
CA ALA A 746 1.63 -9.06 19.13
C ALA A 746 0.13 -8.84 19.01
N GLY A 747 -0.53 -9.48 18.06
CA GLY A 747 -2.00 -9.55 17.98
C GLY A 747 -2.59 -10.64 18.88
N LYS A 748 -1.95 -10.91 20.01
CA LYS A 748 -2.37 -11.89 21.01
C LYS A 748 -1.98 -11.42 22.39
N VAL A 749 -2.87 -11.59 23.34
CA VAL A 749 -2.61 -11.38 24.77
C VAL A 749 -3.10 -12.58 25.57
N SER A 750 -2.32 -12.98 26.56
CA SER A 750 -2.64 -14.11 27.45
C SER A 750 -2.85 -13.63 28.87
N PHE A 751 -3.89 -14.11 29.49
CA PHE A 751 -4.19 -13.88 30.89
C PHE A 751 -4.17 -15.21 31.64
N THR A 752 -3.49 -15.24 32.79
CA THR A 752 -3.35 -16.45 33.60
C THR A 752 -3.81 -16.21 35.02
N ASN A 753 -4.43 -17.21 35.62
CA ASN A 753 -4.82 -17.21 37.02
C ASN A 753 -5.68 -16.03 37.46
N LEU A 754 -6.58 -15.53 36.59
CA LEU A 754 -7.51 -14.47 36.95
C LEU A 754 -8.50 -14.95 38.02
N SER A 755 -8.84 -14.07 38.96
CA SER A 755 -9.86 -14.35 39.99
C SER A 755 -11.25 -14.37 39.37
N ALA A 756 -12.20 -15.07 40.05
CA ALA A 756 -13.62 -14.96 39.69
C ALA A 756 -14.08 -13.49 39.78
N GLY A 757 -14.75 -12.99 38.78
CA GLY A 757 -15.17 -11.59 38.72
C GLY A 757 -15.58 -11.14 37.33
N TYR A 758 -15.91 -9.86 37.23
CA TYR A 758 -16.27 -9.17 35.98
C TYR A 758 -15.10 -8.31 35.48
N TYR A 759 -14.77 -8.46 34.22
CA TYR A 759 -13.68 -7.75 33.56
C TYR A 759 -14.16 -7.16 32.24
N ILE A 760 -13.50 -6.12 31.75
CA ILE A 760 -13.69 -5.58 30.41
C ILE A 760 -12.33 -5.60 29.74
N PHE A 761 -12.20 -6.41 28.70
CA PHE A 761 -11.05 -6.37 27.83
C PHE A 761 -11.25 -5.27 26.79
N GLU A 762 -10.29 -4.36 26.65
CA GLU A 762 -10.30 -3.28 25.67
C GLU A 762 -9.02 -3.33 24.85
N VAL A 763 -9.15 -3.17 23.54
CA VAL A 763 -8.03 -3.15 22.59
C VAL A 763 -8.27 -2.12 21.50
N LYS A 764 -7.21 -1.44 21.07
CA LYS A 764 -7.19 -0.50 19.95
C LYS A 764 -5.90 -0.65 19.16
N THR A 765 -5.93 -0.33 17.87
CA THR A 765 -4.74 -0.26 17.02
C THR A 765 -4.02 1.07 17.22
N LEU A 766 -2.70 1.04 17.30
CA LEU A 766 -1.82 2.21 17.23
C LEU A 766 -1.20 2.23 15.84
N PHE A 767 -1.54 3.25 15.07
CA PHE A 767 -0.96 3.43 13.74
C PHE A 767 0.44 4.04 13.82
N PRO A 768 1.30 3.85 12.79
CA PRO A 768 2.67 4.38 12.76
C PRO A 768 2.78 5.90 12.94
N ASN A 769 1.68 6.62 12.63
CA ASN A 769 1.56 8.07 12.80
C ASN A 769 1.12 8.50 14.21
N ASN A 770 1.13 7.62 15.19
CA ASN A 770 0.61 7.80 16.54
C ASN A 770 -0.90 8.14 16.63
N THR A 771 -1.66 7.96 15.55
CA THR A 771 -3.12 7.99 15.67
C THR A 771 -3.63 6.67 16.24
N GLU A 772 -4.72 6.74 16.99
CA GLU A 772 -5.35 5.59 17.63
C GLU A 772 -6.59 5.17 16.85
N GLY A 773 -6.77 3.87 16.66
CA GLY A 773 -8.01 3.30 16.14
C GLY A 773 -9.12 3.27 17.19
N ASP A 774 -10.31 2.89 16.75
CA ASP A 774 -11.47 2.72 17.62
C ASP A 774 -11.21 1.63 18.66
N VAL A 775 -11.70 1.85 19.89
CA VAL A 775 -11.62 0.87 20.97
C VAL A 775 -12.64 -0.22 20.76
N THR A 776 -12.19 -1.46 20.74
CA THR A 776 -13.05 -2.65 20.83
C THR A 776 -13.04 -3.15 22.27
N ALA A 777 -14.24 -3.30 22.84
CA ALA A 777 -14.43 -3.76 24.20
C ALA A 777 -15.17 -5.11 24.22
N LEU A 778 -14.70 -6.06 25.04
CA LEU A 778 -15.37 -7.33 25.30
C LEU A 778 -15.53 -7.49 26.81
N PRO A 779 -16.76 -7.49 27.34
CA PRO A 779 -17.06 -7.89 28.70
C PRO A 779 -16.78 -9.39 28.93
N ILE A 780 -16.10 -9.71 30.04
CA ILE A 780 -15.71 -11.08 30.40
C ILE A 780 -16.12 -11.34 31.83
N THR A 781 -16.87 -12.40 32.06
CA THR A 781 -17.20 -12.91 33.40
C THR A 781 -16.50 -14.23 33.67
N ILE A 782 -15.72 -14.27 34.71
CA ILE A 782 -15.13 -15.53 35.24
C ILE A 782 -15.97 -15.99 36.41
N LEU A 783 -16.69 -17.11 36.25
CA LEU A 783 -17.54 -17.69 37.28
C LEU A 783 -16.69 -18.31 38.40
N PRO A 784 -17.09 -18.18 39.69
CA PRO A 784 -16.39 -18.79 40.78
C PRO A 784 -16.49 -20.33 40.74
N HIS A 785 -15.46 -21.00 41.24
CA HIS A 785 -15.56 -22.45 41.46
C HIS A 785 -16.72 -22.76 42.46
N TRP A 786 -17.41 -23.88 42.26
CA TRP A 786 -18.56 -24.27 43.09
C TRP A 786 -18.31 -24.18 44.60
N SER A 787 -17.06 -24.52 45.01
CA SER A 787 -16.63 -24.43 46.44
C SER A 787 -16.49 -22.99 46.95
N GLN A 788 -16.44 -22.00 46.06
CA GLN A 788 -16.32 -20.57 46.39
C GLN A 788 -17.69 -19.88 46.39
N THR A 789 -18.74 -20.55 45.96
CA THR A 789 -20.09 -19.98 45.89
C THR A 789 -20.63 -19.70 47.29
N VAL A 790 -21.47 -18.66 47.41
CA VAL A 790 -22.08 -18.27 48.69
C VAL A 790 -22.86 -19.44 49.31
N TRP A 791 -23.58 -20.20 48.48
CA TRP A 791 -24.33 -21.39 48.94
C TRP A 791 -23.45 -22.47 49.54
N PHE A 792 -22.31 -22.77 48.91
CA PHE A 792 -21.39 -23.76 49.46
C PHE A 792 -20.77 -23.32 50.79
N ARG A 793 -20.37 -22.02 50.88
CA ARG A 793 -19.84 -21.44 52.13
C ARG A 793 -20.88 -21.47 53.23
N LEU A 794 -22.12 -21.13 52.94
CA LEU A 794 -23.23 -21.23 53.91
C LEU A 794 -23.45 -22.69 54.33
N LEU A 795 -23.49 -23.64 53.38
CA LEU A 795 -23.61 -25.05 53.65
C LEU A 795 -22.48 -25.56 54.53
N LEU A 796 -21.25 -25.12 54.31
CA LEU A 796 -20.08 -25.47 55.10
C LEU A 796 -20.19 -24.89 56.51
N ILE A 797 -20.62 -23.62 56.66
CA ILE A 797 -20.89 -22.97 57.92
C ILE A 797 -21.98 -23.76 58.69
N PHE A 798 -23.11 -24.06 58.06
CA PHE A 798 -24.20 -24.85 58.70
C PHE A 798 -23.73 -26.24 59.10
N SER A 799 -22.91 -26.91 58.25
CA SER A 799 -22.36 -28.23 58.55
C SER A 799 -21.44 -28.19 59.81
N VAL A 800 -20.60 -27.14 59.91
CA VAL A 800 -19.72 -26.92 61.03
C VAL A 800 -20.55 -26.61 62.27
N LEU A 801 -21.56 -25.73 62.19
CA LEU A 801 -22.46 -25.43 63.29
C LEU A 801 -23.25 -26.65 63.79
N PHE A 802 -23.73 -27.47 62.85
CA PHE A 802 -24.40 -28.74 63.13
C PHE A 802 -23.47 -29.74 63.84
N LEU A 803 -22.23 -29.86 63.36
CA LEU A 803 -21.25 -30.74 63.98
C LEU A 803 -20.90 -30.26 65.39
N VAL A 804 -20.70 -28.98 65.63
CA VAL A 804 -20.46 -28.40 66.94
C VAL A 804 -21.67 -28.62 67.83
N GLY A 805 -22.91 -28.38 67.36
CA GLY A 805 -24.13 -28.62 68.10
C GLY A 805 -24.29 -30.11 68.45
N TYR A 806 -23.98 -31.03 67.55
CA TYR A 806 -23.98 -32.51 67.84
C TYR A 806 -22.96 -32.88 68.86
N ILE A 807 -21.75 -32.32 68.86
CA ILE A 807 -20.72 -32.60 69.85
C ILE A 807 -21.20 -32.10 71.24
N PHE A 808 -21.78 -30.86 71.31
CA PHE A 808 -22.34 -30.36 72.57
C PHE A 808 -23.53 -31.18 73.09
N TYR A 809 -24.34 -31.75 72.17
CA TYR A 809 -25.46 -32.63 72.59
C TYR A 809 -24.99 -34.03 73.00
N SER A 810 -23.86 -34.49 72.50
CA SER A 810 -23.28 -35.79 72.82
C SER A 810 -22.36 -35.78 74.06
N LEU A 811 -21.92 -34.66 74.51
CA LEU A 811 -21.22 -34.43 75.83
C LEU A 811 -22.23 -34.17 76.92
#